data_c426f07c88c27617750dbf59d3e90513
#
_entry.id   c426f07c88c27617750dbf59d3e90513
#
_cell.length_a   1.000
_cell.length_b   1.000
_cell.length_c   1.000
_cell.angle_alpha   90.00
_cell.angle_beta   90.00
_cell.angle_gamma   90.00
#
_symmetry.space_group_name_H-M   'P 1'
#
loop_
_entity.id
_entity.type
_entity.pdbx_description
1 polymer ?
#
loop_
_entity_poly.entity_id
_entity_poly.type
_entity_poly.pdbx_seq_one_letter_code
_entity_poly.pdbx_strand_id
1 'polypeptide(L)'
;MLKTFSNFEELLYTVHADRNIEGDGSSTANRFPVRFVLFDNFRDCCMFVGEMSHLPHISIQRLEDWMDEEYPDVFMPHDRLAKKILQLIRSTPSEYRIIMPFSEMARFYDNNKEKFEFDALISTIKGFDAEKEGFNHKQRIYIPIVGQEGKMQHFRDDSQSFIWYYHNADRQLDYRLIMTNGTTYKVKGLESKYNIASTLTEWLGYWRYPELKQNIISTSKSIFSHRGYAKPDNAFTFCICDNAYQFLTNGLQLDVDCIPYCEEDDVYWNILASKVNVVNFRFEQFFNEQFGIYNLADYKIFFETWFKHKEPFMRWLLAKYYVQKFCDKGYICRVLQRLDGYSDTAFAKALALTIFNLDDPESYIEERREGLLQGSKNGMELTPDVQDYLITKINGIETKDGILSACKYVSNMSYAEKALIIKWYKDGKLSKEELKPIFPDLYYYLAKTVASAEDPWVLDYMDKYKEAKIRNEYSDDVKNYIQTKNKNHIEHFKWTNKFSTTRTLLSMRSDIQNYLWIDGLGMDWISFICQIVKEHESEGYYLNEVYVATAKVPTRTDINKADIQQLSGGLLEKIGDLDKISHTCRPYPRFIIDDLENVRKAIHKFLIEHPGVKLAIVSDHGISYMSQLLPGYNLKGYKSDHYGRVAETTIHSKISVVEDEKYDVIRMPDNKTISLCALRHESLMAKIPVGMGCHGGCTPEEQLVPIMIISPEKSVAKWRASLKSFEVEEANPVIEYEIVGLESNQTPFIEYDNKNYTLSAKGCIFTSARLPLVKDVTKVKLRIGTWEKEDTFTIKMAVEEDDLFDF
;
A
#
# COMPACT_ATOMS: atom_id res chain seq x y z
N MET A 1 -2.88 36.15 64.01
CA MET A 1 -4.36 36.14 64.22
C MET A 1 -5.07 36.37 62.89
N LEU A 2 -5.94 35.47 62.45
CA LEU A 2 -6.66 35.55 61.18
C LEU A 2 -7.82 36.56 61.31
N LYS A 3 -7.95 37.48 60.34
CA LYS A 3 -9.11 38.32 60.12
C LYS A 3 -9.70 38.03 58.80
N THR A 4 -11.02 37.81 58.67
CA THR A 4 -11.70 37.52 57.39
C THR A 4 -12.56 38.76 57.06
N PHE A 5 -12.52 39.11 55.77
CA PHE A 5 -13.29 40.23 55.20
C PHE A 5 -14.15 39.72 54.05
N SER A 6 -15.38 40.17 53.99
CA SER A 6 -16.32 39.99 52.88
C SER A 6 -16.53 41.26 52.04
N ASN A 7 -15.96 42.37 52.53
CA ASN A 7 -15.99 43.69 51.86
C ASN A 7 -14.58 44.17 51.60
N PHE A 8 -14.28 44.55 50.38
CA PHE A 8 -12.94 44.98 49.96
C PHE A 8 -12.52 46.30 50.60
N GLU A 9 -13.46 47.21 50.79
CA GLU A 9 -13.19 48.49 51.47
C GLU A 9 -12.80 48.29 52.94
N GLU A 10 -13.39 47.31 53.65
CA GLU A 10 -12.97 46.97 55.00
C GLU A 10 -11.55 46.45 55.11
N LEU A 11 -11.15 45.66 54.08
CA LEU A 11 -9.76 45.21 53.95
C LEU A 11 -8.82 46.43 53.81
N LEU A 12 -9.12 47.32 52.87
CA LEU A 12 -8.33 48.52 52.62
C LEU A 12 -8.30 49.43 53.87
N TYR A 13 -9.43 49.63 54.55
CA TYR A 13 -9.47 50.37 55.79
C TYR A 13 -8.56 49.72 56.82
N THR A 14 -8.54 48.41 56.96
CA THR A 14 -7.64 47.70 57.92
C THR A 14 -6.18 47.91 57.52
N VAL A 15 -5.87 47.92 56.22
CA VAL A 15 -4.47 48.25 55.80
C VAL A 15 -4.08 49.66 56.20
N HIS A 16 -4.96 50.64 55.99
CA HIS A 16 -4.69 52.02 56.37
C HIS A 16 -4.55 52.15 57.88
N ALA A 17 -5.39 51.51 58.66
CA ALA A 17 -5.29 51.51 60.11
C ALA A 17 -3.98 50.90 60.60
N ASP A 18 -3.58 49.75 60.04
CA ASP A 18 -2.34 49.06 60.40
C ASP A 18 -1.08 49.87 60.05
N ARG A 19 -1.12 50.66 59.00
CA ARG A 19 -0.03 51.57 58.62
C ARG A 19 0.08 52.75 59.57
N ASN A 20 -1.01 53.16 60.17
CA ASN A 20 -1.06 54.33 61.07
C ASN A 20 -0.91 53.95 62.55
N ILE A 21 -0.62 52.70 62.92
CA ILE A 21 -0.40 52.29 64.25
C ILE A 21 0.82 53.08 64.83
N GLU A 22 0.56 53.90 65.79
CA GLU A 22 1.59 54.65 66.51
C GLU A 22 2.41 53.78 67.44
N GLY A 23 3.63 54.19 67.65
CA GLY A 23 4.59 53.48 68.57
C GLY A 23 5.90 53.10 67.89
N ASP A 24 6.81 52.74 68.69
CA ASP A 24 8.13 52.22 68.36
C ASP A 24 8.05 50.72 68.03
N GLY A 25 9.14 50.07 67.74
CA GLY A 25 9.25 48.64 67.46
C GLY A 25 8.71 47.73 68.55
N SER A 26 8.31 48.22 69.75
CA SER A 26 7.82 47.42 70.87
C SER A 26 6.36 46.92 70.68
N SER A 27 5.53 47.64 69.92
CA SER A 27 4.18 47.14 69.61
C SER A 27 4.20 45.86 68.80
N THR A 28 3.35 44.91 69.14
CA THR A 28 3.28 43.64 68.42
C THR A 28 3.14 43.80 66.91
N ALA A 29 2.38 44.80 66.48
CA ALA A 29 2.16 45.08 65.03
C ALA A 29 3.41 45.62 64.36
N ASN A 30 4.21 46.43 65.01
CA ASN A 30 5.47 46.98 64.53
C ASN A 30 6.63 45.99 64.66
N ARG A 31 6.61 45.20 65.68
CA ARG A 31 7.59 44.17 66.03
C ARG A 31 7.57 43.05 64.94
N PHE A 32 6.35 42.63 64.44
CA PHE A 32 6.16 41.64 63.39
C PHE A 32 5.60 42.33 62.15
N PRO A 33 6.47 42.80 61.28
CA PRO A 33 6.05 43.69 60.15
C PRO A 33 5.39 42.97 58.95
N VAL A 34 5.39 41.62 58.90
CA VAL A 34 4.87 40.87 57.73
C VAL A 34 3.36 40.67 57.85
N ARG A 35 2.65 40.93 56.76
CA ARG A 35 1.21 40.72 56.57
C ARG A 35 0.97 39.77 55.40
N PHE A 36 0.33 38.61 55.68
CA PHE A 36 -0.12 37.71 54.65
C PHE A 36 -1.57 38.09 54.27
N VAL A 37 -1.78 38.47 53.01
CA VAL A 37 -3.12 38.86 52.53
C VAL A 37 -3.62 37.79 51.57
N LEU A 38 -4.62 37.03 52.03
CA LEU A 38 -5.16 35.90 51.27
C LEU A 38 -6.30 36.34 50.36
N PHE A 39 -6.33 35.80 49.15
CA PHE A 39 -7.38 36.02 48.15
C PHE A 39 -7.83 34.67 47.55
N ASP A 40 -9.11 34.59 47.23
CA ASP A 40 -9.66 33.41 46.55
C ASP A 40 -9.24 33.35 45.09
N ASN A 41 -9.03 34.49 44.45
CA ASN A 41 -8.70 34.59 43.03
C ASN A 41 -7.66 35.68 42.79
N PHE A 42 -7.08 35.62 41.58
CA PHE A 42 -6.02 36.54 41.20
C PHE A 42 -6.52 37.95 40.90
N ARG A 43 -7.76 38.09 40.44
CA ARG A 43 -8.38 39.39 40.12
C ARG A 43 -8.46 40.29 41.36
N ASP A 44 -8.98 39.75 42.44
CA ASP A 44 -9.06 40.46 43.70
C ASP A 44 -7.69 40.84 44.25
N CYS A 45 -6.71 39.94 44.07
CA CYS A 45 -5.31 40.25 44.42
C CYS A 45 -4.76 41.41 43.56
N CYS A 46 -5.01 41.45 42.27
CA CYS A 46 -4.59 42.54 41.40
C CYS A 46 -5.26 43.87 41.79
N MET A 47 -6.56 43.86 42.14
CA MET A 47 -7.23 45.05 42.65
C MET A 47 -6.56 45.56 43.90
N PHE A 48 -6.28 44.69 44.86
CA PHE A 48 -5.57 45.04 46.09
C PHE A 48 -4.19 45.65 45.79
N VAL A 49 -3.39 45.05 44.95
CA VAL A 49 -2.06 45.55 44.59
C VAL A 49 -2.16 46.88 43.87
N GLY A 50 -3.15 47.07 43.03
CA GLY A 50 -3.43 48.32 42.32
C GLY A 50 -3.72 49.45 43.31
N GLU A 51 -4.69 49.27 44.20
CA GLU A 51 -5.03 50.27 45.24
C GLU A 51 -3.83 50.56 46.17
N MET A 52 -3.11 49.52 46.58
CA MET A 52 -1.93 49.67 47.41
C MET A 52 -0.80 50.44 46.70
N SER A 53 -0.65 50.31 45.42
CA SER A 53 0.39 50.98 44.64
C SER A 53 0.24 52.50 44.57
N HIS A 54 -0.96 53.02 44.83
CA HIS A 54 -1.27 54.44 44.91
C HIS A 54 -0.93 55.07 46.26
N LEU A 55 -0.61 54.24 47.26
CA LEU A 55 -0.29 54.72 48.58
C LEU A 55 1.16 55.25 48.63
N PRO A 56 1.46 56.32 49.40
CA PRO A 56 2.81 56.90 49.49
C PRO A 56 3.74 55.89 50.11
N HIS A 57 5.00 55.92 49.69
CA HIS A 57 6.10 55.12 50.19
C HIS A 57 5.90 53.56 50.08
N ILE A 58 5.11 53.10 49.13
CA ILE A 58 5.00 51.70 48.76
C ILE A 58 5.87 51.37 47.55
N SER A 59 6.61 50.25 47.67
CA SER A 59 7.32 49.65 46.53
C SER A 59 6.84 48.21 46.27
N ILE A 60 6.69 47.83 45.00
CA ILE A 60 6.35 46.46 44.61
C ILE A 60 7.64 45.73 44.29
N GLN A 61 7.89 44.66 45.04
CA GLN A 61 9.02 43.78 44.81
C GLN A 61 8.55 42.58 43.97
N ARG A 62 9.20 42.35 42.86
CA ARG A 62 8.83 41.34 41.91
C ARG A 62 9.74 40.14 42.01
N LEU A 63 9.18 38.95 42.14
CA LEU A 63 9.97 37.72 42.26
C LEU A 63 10.68 37.32 40.99
N GLU A 64 10.16 37.66 39.81
CA GLU A 64 10.85 37.44 38.55
C GLU A 64 12.18 38.21 38.48
N ASP A 65 12.27 39.39 39.09
CA ASP A 65 13.50 40.15 39.12
C ASP A 65 14.56 39.53 40.08
N TRP A 66 14.15 38.57 40.90
CA TRP A 66 15.01 37.82 41.82
C TRP A 66 15.53 36.52 41.23
N MET A 67 15.03 36.12 40.06
CA MET A 67 15.45 34.93 39.37
C MET A 67 16.84 35.14 38.76
N ASP A 68 17.52 34.04 38.49
CA ASP A 68 18.81 34.03 37.85
C ASP A 68 18.64 34.15 36.31
N GLU A 69 19.27 35.13 35.68
CA GLU A 69 19.18 35.37 34.23
C GLU A 69 19.77 34.20 33.40
N GLU A 70 20.82 33.55 33.93
CA GLU A 70 21.44 32.40 33.29
C GLU A 70 20.59 31.13 33.43
N TYR A 71 19.78 31.06 34.48
CA TYR A 71 18.96 29.89 34.80
C TYR A 71 17.49 30.27 35.04
N PRO A 72 16.79 30.81 34.06
CA PRO A 72 15.45 31.38 34.22
C PRO A 72 14.37 30.34 34.55
N ASP A 73 14.66 29.05 34.35
CA ASP A 73 13.77 27.94 34.66
C ASP A 73 14.21 27.09 35.84
N VAL A 74 15.01 27.65 36.77
CA VAL A 74 15.43 26.94 37.98
C VAL A 74 14.57 27.37 39.16
N PHE A 75 13.93 26.42 39.82
CA PHE A 75 13.08 26.67 40.98
C PHE A 75 13.89 27.13 42.18
N MET A 76 13.49 28.25 42.78
CA MET A 76 14.19 28.79 43.95
C MET A 76 13.83 27.95 45.20
N PRO A 77 14.81 27.42 45.94
CA PRO A 77 14.53 26.75 47.23
C PRO A 77 13.85 27.68 48.23
N HIS A 78 12.94 27.14 49.05
CA HIS A 78 12.16 27.91 50.05
C HIS A 78 13.01 28.68 51.06
N ASP A 79 14.14 28.12 51.52
CA ASP A 79 15.10 28.76 52.41
C ASP A 79 15.81 29.95 51.75
N ARG A 80 16.15 29.84 50.47
CA ARG A 80 16.73 30.94 49.67
C ARG A 80 15.71 32.06 49.46
N LEU A 81 14.44 31.73 49.20
CA LEU A 81 13.37 32.71 49.10
C LEU A 81 13.15 33.42 50.44
N ALA A 82 13.04 32.68 51.54
CA ALA A 82 12.93 33.26 52.88
C ALA A 82 14.08 34.20 53.18
N LYS A 83 15.31 33.79 52.89
CA LYS A 83 16.52 34.62 53.12
C LYS A 83 16.49 35.91 52.32
N LYS A 84 16.08 35.86 51.03
CA LYS A 84 15.94 37.07 50.21
C LYS A 84 14.91 38.03 50.76
N ILE A 85 13.75 37.52 51.24
CA ILE A 85 12.72 38.34 51.85
C ILE A 85 13.24 38.98 53.14
N LEU A 86 13.90 38.23 54.03
CA LEU A 86 14.50 38.77 55.24
C LEU A 86 15.59 39.81 55.01
N GLN A 87 16.43 39.61 53.99
CA GLN A 87 17.43 40.59 53.53
C GLN A 87 16.75 41.90 53.07
N LEU A 88 15.67 41.78 52.30
CA LEU A 88 14.89 42.92 51.86
C LEU A 88 14.31 43.70 53.02
N ILE A 89 13.77 43.03 54.07
CA ILE A 89 13.25 43.64 55.27
C ILE A 89 14.37 44.43 55.98
N ARG A 90 15.57 43.86 56.03
CA ARG A 90 16.70 44.50 56.74
C ARG A 90 17.33 45.67 55.97
N SER A 91 17.27 45.68 54.66
CA SER A 91 17.99 46.60 53.77
C SER A 91 17.41 48.03 53.78
N THR A 92 16.08 48.16 53.91
CA THR A 92 15.39 49.47 53.88
C THR A 92 14.28 49.56 54.91
N PRO A 93 14.63 49.88 56.08
CA PRO A 93 13.77 49.78 57.28
C PRO A 93 12.54 50.69 57.31
N SER A 94 12.45 51.74 56.50
CA SER A 94 11.37 52.75 56.59
C SER A 94 10.34 52.65 55.43
N GLU A 95 10.40 51.63 54.64
CA GLU A 95 9.48 51.48 53.45
C GLU A 95 8.41 50.44 53.68
N TYR A 96 7.28 50.66 52.97
CA TYR A 96 6.21 49.67 52.82
C TYR A 96 6.44 48.92 51.54
N ARG A 97 6.22 47.56 51.51
CA ARG A 97 6.51 46.74 50.40
C ARG A 97 5.42 45.71 50.15
N ILE A 98 5.18 45.43 48.87
CA ILE A 98 4.38 44.31 48.40
C ILE A 98 5.33 43.32 47.71
N ILE A 99 5.27 42.06 48.03
CA ILE A 99 6.06 41.01 47.42
C ILE A 99 5.13 40.16 46.52
N MET A 100 5.35 40.21 45.21
CA MET A 100 4.53 39.54 44.21
C MET A 100 5.40 38.86 43.12
N PRO A 101 4.89 37.82 42.48
CA PRO A 101 3.77 36.94 42.86
C PRO A 101 4.25 35.82 43.81
N PHE A 102 4.24 36.05 45.08
CA PHE A 102 4.72 35.10 46.11
C PHE A 102 4.00 33.73 46.02
N SER A 103 2.68 33.76 45.92
CA SER A 103 1.89 32.54 45.84
C SER A 103 2.27 31.63 44.68
N GLU A 104 2.68 32.19 43.55
CA GLU A 104 2.99 31.42 42.33
C GLU A 104 4.35 30.70 42.45
N MET A 105 5.25 31.16 43.26
CA MET A 105 6.45 30.43 43.65
C MET A 105 6.12 29.42 44.77
N ALA A 106 5.44 29.87 45.82
CA ALA A 106 5.16 29.09 47.03
C ALA A 106 4.14 27.97 46.81
N ARG A 107 3.33 28.06 45.74
CA ARG A 107 2.36 27.05 45.36
C ARG A 107 2.94 25.66 45.17
N PHE A 108 4.12 25.57 44.61
CA PHE A 108 4.82 24.34 44.29
C PHE A 108 5.74 23.82 45.41
N TYR A 109 5.83 24.50 46.59
CA TYR A 109 6.57 23.97 47.75
C TYR A 109 5.77 22.88 48.45
N ASP A 110 6.47 21.79 48.74
CA ASP A 110 5.89 20.66 49.45
C ASP A 110 5.53 20.95 50.88
N ASN A 111 4.41 20.37 51.27
CA ASN A 111 3.97 20.40 52.68
C ASN A 111 3.35 19.03 53.02
N ASN A 112 4.14 17.98 52.90
CA ASN A 112 3.73 16.61 53.21
C ASN A 112 4.44 16.12 54.52
N LYS A 113 4.25 14.83 54.86
CA LYS A 113 4.79 14.25 56.11
C LYS A 113 6.33 14.24 56.22
N GLU A 114 7.03 14.35 55.10
CA GLU A 114 8.51 14.28 55.05
C GLU A 114 9.16 15.64 54.83
N LYS A 115 8.41 16.56 54.17
CA LYS A 115 8.87 17.89 53.82
C LYS A 115 7.83 18.93 54.27
N PHE A 116 8.31 20.03 54.82
CA PHE A 116 7.50 21.14 55.31
C PHE A 116 8.01 22.45 54.70
N GLU A 117 8.27 22.47 53.40
CA GLU A 117 8.93 23.59 52.74
C GLU A 117 8.10 24.87 52.80
N PHE A 118 6.77 24.76 52.56
CA PHE A 118 5.87 25.90 52.67
C PHE A 118 5.77 26.40 54.11
N ASP A 119 5.55 25.51 55.07
CA ASP A 119 5.45 25.87 56.49
C ASP A 119 6.76 26.46 57.03
N ALA A 120 7.92 25.91 56.63
CA ALA A 120 9.24 26.43 56.98
C ALA A 120 9.44 27.84 56.41
N LEU A 121 9.05 28.06 55.14
CA LEU A 121 9.09 29.38 54.53
C LEU A 121 8.28 30.41 55.29
N ILE A 122 6.99 30.13 55.55
CA ILE A 122 6.10 31.03 56.27
C ILE A 122 6.58 31.25 57.70
N SER A 123 6.97 30.20 58.40
CA SER A 123 7.50 30.29 59.77
C SER A 123 8.74 31.17 59.85
N THR A 124 9.63 31.03 58.88
CA THR A 124 10.85 31.85 58.84
C THR A 124 10.53 33.33 58.58
N ILE A 125 9.64 33.61 57.65
CA ILE A 125 9.30 35.00 57.28
C ILE A 125 8.50 35.69 58.40
N LYS A 126 7.46 35.03 58.92
CA LYS A 126 6.64 35.61 60.03
C LYS A 126 7.38 35.77 61.29
N GLY A 127 8.39 34.95 61.51
CA GLY A 127 9.24 34.99 62.75
C GLY A 127 10.24 36.17 62.79
N PHE A 128 10.28 36.99 61.71
CA PHE A 128 11.10 38.20 61.75
C PHE A 128 10.64 39.14 62.91
N ASP A 129 11.56 39.44 63.87
CA ASP A 129 11.29 40.22 65.06
C ASP A 129 12.11 41.50 65.01
N ALA A 130 11.45 42.60 64.61
CA ALA A 130 12.08 43.89 64.44
C ALA A 130 12.76 44.44 65.79
N GLU A 131 12.16 44.15 66.92
CA GLU A 131 12.72 44.53 68.21
C GLU A 131 14.04 43.81 68.45
N LYS A 132 14.10 42.51 68.23
CA LYS A 132 15.32 41.72 68.40
C LYS A 132 16.42 42.10 67.39
N GLU A 133 16.07 42.58 66.23
CA GLU A 133 16.99 43.06 65.21
C GLU A 133 17.40 44.53 65.42
N GLY A 134 16.83 45.21 66.40
CA GLY A 134 17.19 46.60 66.78
C GLY A 134 16.55 47.66 65.83
N PHE A 135 15.43 47.35 65.21
CA PHE A 135 14.72 48.27 64.31
C PHE A 135 13.71 49.14 65.08
N ASN A 136 13.91 50.45 65.06
CA ASN A 136 13.06 51.45 65.82
C ASN A 136 12.08 52.18 64.90
N HIS A 137 11.80 51.67 63.75
CA HIS A 137 10.95 52.33 62.80
C HIS A 137 9.86 51.41 62.27
N LYS A 138 8.80 52.05 61.68
CA LYS A 138 7.69 51.32 61.13
C LYS A 138 8.03 50.81 59.74
N GLN A 139 7.73 49.55 59.52
CA GLN A 139 7.70 48.98 58.15
C GLN A 139 6.55 47.98 58.05
N ARG A 140 6.08 47.73 56.82
CA ARG A 140 5.07 46.71 56.47
C ARG A 140 5.45 45.99 55.21
N ILE A 141 5.37 44.68 55.28
CA ILE A 141 5.64 43.78 54.15
C ILE A 141 4.34 43.05 53.91
N TYR A 142 3.65 43.40 52.85
CA TYR A 142 2.43 42.75 52.39
C TYR A 142 2.79 41.65 51.40
N ILE A 143 2.36 40.45 51.72
CA ILE A 143 2.57 39.26 50.90
C ILE A 143 1.21 38.72 50.47
N PRO A 144 0.73 39.10 49.27
CA PRO A 144 -0.49 38.53 48.69
C PRO A 144 -0.31 37.04 48.40
N ILE A 145 -1.29 36.24 48.79
CA ILE A 145 -1.33 34.80 48.56
C ILE A 145 -2.68 34.45 47.94
N VAL A 146 -2.67 33.86 46.75
CA VAL A 146 -3.87 33.53 45.99
C VAL A 146 -4.14 32.04 46.00
N GLY A 147 -5.34 31.63 46.37
CA GLY A 147 -5.83 30.27 46.30
C GLY A 147 -5.21 29.23 47.26
N GLN A 148 -4.41 29.67 48.20
CA GLN A 148 -3.70 28.79 49.16
C GLN A 148 -4.13 28.93 50.61
N GLU A 149 -5.37 29.34 50.86
CA GLU A 149 -5.90 29.50 52.20
C GLU A 149 -5.74 28.23 53.06
N GLY A 150 -5.96 27.04 52.42
CA GLY A 150 -5.78 25.75 53.10
C GLY A 150 -4.35 25.51 53.63
N LYS A 151 -3.31 25.95 52.91
CA LYS A 151 -1.91 25.83 53.40
C LYS A 151 -1.61 26.79 54.55
N MET A 152 -2.33 27.91 54.66
CA MET A 152 -2.12 28.91 55.70
C MET A 152 -2.88 28.58 57.01
N GLN A 153 -3.69 27.54 57.07
CA GLN A 153 -4.52 27.18 58.23
C GLN A 153 -3.70 26.92 59.49
N HIS A 154 -2.50 26.37 59.38
CA HIS A 154 -1.60 26.09 60.48
C HIS A 154 -1.18 27.35 61.29
N PHE A 155 -1.30 28.53 60.67
CA PHE A 155 -0.85 29.79 61.25
C PHE A 155 -1.98 30.68 61.79
N ARG A 156 -3.25 30.20 61.73
CA ARG A 156 -4.46 30.99 62.07
C ARG A 156 -4.48 31.53 63.47
N ASP A 157 -4.03 30.73 64.41
CA ASP A 157 -4.09 31.03 65.83
C ASP A 157 -2.77 31.56 66.41
N ASP A 158 -1.78 31.75 65.55
CA ASP A 158 -0.48 32.29 66.00
C ASP A 158 -0.56 33.81 66.18
N SER A 159 -0.27 34.25 67.35
CA SER A 159 -0.30 35.66 67.73
C SER A 159 0.76 36.56 67.07
N GLN A 160 1.78 35.92 66.46
CA GLN A 160 2.80 36.60 65.64
C GLN A 160 2.48 36.65 64.21
N SER A 161 1.43 35.95 63.76
CA SER A 161 0.99 35.90 62.38
C SER A 161 -0.17 36.86 62.10
N PHE A 162 0.07 37.85 61.25
CA PHE A 162 -0.99 38.74 60.75
C PHE A 162 -1.49 38.21 59.41
N ILE A 163 -2.63 37.51 59.43
CA ILE A 163 -3.23 36.91 58.24
C ILE A 163 -4.58 37.60 58.01
N TRP A 164 -4.72 38.16 56.82
CA TRP A 164 -5.94 38.86 56.38
C TRP A 164 -6.50 38.10 55.23
N TYR A 165 -7.75 37.68 55.31
CA TYR A 165 -8.35 36.88 54.28
C TYR A 165 -9.56 37.63 53.70
N TYR A 166 -9.44 38.03 52.44
CA TYR A 166 -10.56 38.54 51.68
C TYR A 166 -11.25 37.38 50.98
N HIS A 167 -12.44 37.06 51.47
CA HIS A 167 -13.28 36.01 50.93
C HIS A 167 -14.32 36.62 50.01
N ASN A 168 -14.30 36.23 48.72
CA ASN A 168 -15.26 36.64 47.72
C ASN A 168 -16.29 35.53 47.47
N ALA A 169 -17.57 35.79 47.80
CA ALA A 169 -18.63 34.79 47.64
C ALA A 169 -18.91 34.44 46.15
N ASP A 170 -18.65 35.39 45.23
CA ASP A 170 -18.86 35.22 43.78
C ASP A 170 -17.63 34.61 43.10
N ARG A 171 -16.97 33.72 43.78
CA ARG A 171 -15.76 33.05 43.34
C ARG A 171 -15.91 32.32 42.04
N GLN A 172 -15.13 32.70 41.01
CA GLN A 172 -14.91 31.94 39.78
C GLN A 172 -13.47 31.50 39.70
N LEU A 173 -13.25 30.29 39.22
CA LEU A 173 -11.92 29.83 38.84
C LEU A 173 -11.51 30.52 37.56
N ASP A 174 -10.71 31.56 37.67
CA ASP A 174 -10.41 32.44 36.55
C ASP A 174 -9.44 31.85 35.55
N TYR A 175 -8.60 30.92 35.96
CA TYR A 175 -7.50 30.45 35.13
C TYR A 175 -7.38 28.93 35.07
N ARG A 176 -6.93 28.46 33.90
CA ARG A 176 -6.58 27.07 33.67
C ARG A 176 -5.11 26.97 33.28
N LEU A 177 -4.32 26.28 34.08
CA LEU A 177 -2.91 26.03 33.85
C LEU A 177 -2.70 24.65 33.22
N ILE A 178 -2.24 24.64 31.97
CA ILE A 178 -1.89 23.45 31.23
C ILE A 178 -0.37 23.26 31.36
N MET A 179 0.08 22.19 31.97
CA MET A 179 1.49 21.91 32.20
C MET A 179 2.00 20.83 31.29
N THR A 180 3.10 21.08 30.58
CA THR A 180 3.80 20.14 29.70
C THR A 180 5.28 20.05 30.08
N ASN A 181 5.92 18.93 29.80
CA ASN A 181 7.33 18.70 30.13
C ASN A 181 8.27 19.30 29.08
N GLY A 182 8.40 20.60 29.02
CA GLY A 182 9.36 21.31 28.19
C GLY A 182 9.05 21.34 26.70
N THR A 183 7.82 21.02 26.29
CA THR A 183 7.43 21.00 24.89
C THR A 183 6.10 21.70 24.63
N THR A 184 6.05 22.49 23.57
CA THR A 184 4.81 23.10 23.05
C THR A 184 4.09 22.21 22.05
N TYR A 185 4.62 21.02 21.72
CA TYR A 185 4.13 20.12 20.67
C TYR A 185 3.95 20.80 19.30
N LYS A 186 4.50 22.00 19.09
CA LYS A 186 4.49 22.81 17.86
C LYS A 186 3.10 23.04 17.27
N VAL A 187 2.05 22.97 18.07
CA VAL A 187 0.67 23.23 17.62
C VAL A 187 0.56 24.66 17.11
N LYS A 188 -0.08 24.86 15.95
CA LYS A 188 -0.23 26.17 15.32
C LYS A 188 -1.34 26.99 15.98
N GLY A 189 -1.14 28.32 16.04
CA GLY A 189 -2.16 29.27 16.53
C GLY A 189 -2.32 29.30 18.04
N LEU A 190 -1.43 28.70 18.82
CA LEU A 190 -1.52 28.69 20.29
C LEU A 190 -1.54 30.12 20.87
N GLU A 191 -0.64 30.99 20.40
CA GLU A 191 -0.50 32.35 20.93
C GLU A 191 -1.77 33.19 20.79
N SER A 192 -2.65 32.84 19.86
CA SER A 192 -3.93 33.56 19.68
C SER A 192 -4.91 33.33 20.83
N LYS A 193 -4.87 32.15 21.47
CA LYS A 193 -5.84 31.71 22.50
C LYS A 193 -5.22 31.51 23.87
N TYR A 194 -3.90 31.33 23.98
CA TYR A 194 -3.20 30.94 25.19
C TYR A 194 -2.07 31.92 25.49
N ASN A 195 -1.80 32.13 26.77
CA ASN A 195 -0.50 32.64 27.22
C ASN A 195 0.44 31.45 27.38
N ILE A 196 1.68 31.58 26.91
CA ILE A 196 2.69 30.49 26.98
C ILE A 196 3.85 30.96 27.82
N ALA A 197 4.12 30.24 28.92
CA ALA A 197 5.27 30.45 29.78
C ALA A 197 6.29 29.33 29.62
N SER A 198 7.41 29.62 28.99
CA SER A 198 8.46 28.64 28.70
C SER A 198 9.41 28.43 29.90
N THR A 199 9.50 29.41 30.75
CA THR A 199 10.34 29.38 31.97
C THR A 199 9.56 29.78 33.20
N LEU A 200 10.10 29.46 34.37
CA LEU A 200 9.57 29.91 35.67
C LEU A 200 9.58 31.43 35.78
N THR A 201 10.62 32.09 35.26
CA THR A 201 10.71 33.56 35.26
C THR A 201 9.58 34.18 34.43
N GLU A 202 9.30 33.64 33.24
CA GLU A 202 8.15 34.09 32.41
C GLU A 202 6.82 33.85 33.10
N TRP A 203 6.65 32.70 33.76
CA TRP A 203 5.47 32.41 34.56
C TRP A 203 5.23 33.47 35.65
N LEU A 204 6.27 33.78 36.41
CA LEU A 204 6.18 34.82 37.45
C LEU A 204 5.90 36.20 36.85
N GLY A 205 6.49 36.52 35.71
CA GLY A 205 6.31 37.81 35.03
C GLY A 205 4.89 38.03 34.50
N TYR A 206 4.12 36.98 34.14
CA TYR A 206 2.73 37.15 33.68
C TYR A 206 1.84 37.81 34.71
N TRP A 207 2.12 37.70 36.00
CA TRP A 207 1.32 38.25 37.08
C TRP A 207 1.53 39.75 37.30
N ARG A 208 2.25 40.40 36.39
CA ARG A 208 2.28 41.87 36.28
C ARG A 208 1.03 42.42 35.60
N TYR A 209 0.37 41.58 34.76
CA TYR A 209 -0.70 42.01 33.87
C TYR A 209 -2.07 41.55 34.38
N PRO A 210 -3.00 42.48 34.60
CA PRO A 210 -4.33 42.14 35.11
C PRO A 210 -5.21 41.44 34.03
N GLU A 211 -4.81 41.53 32.76
CA GLU A 211 -5.57 40.96 31.61
C GLU A 211 -4.90 39.71 31.03
N LEU A 212 -4.70 38.70 31.87
CA LEU A 212 -4.25 37.41 31.37
C LEU A 212 -5.36 36.65 30.65
N LYS A 213 -5.00 35.90 29.63
CA LYS A 213 -5.93 34.92 29.04
C LYS A 213 -6.22 33.82 30.07
N GLN A 214 -7.48 33.37 30.11
CA GLN A 214 -7.92 32.36 31.08
C GLN A 214 -7.14 31.03 30.96
N ASN A 215 -6.66 30.70 29.76
CA ASN A 215 -5.87 29.49 29.55
C ASN A 215 -4.39 29.83 29.39
N ILE A 216 -3.58 29.25 30.24
CA ILE A 216 -2.12 29.43 30.28
C ILE A 216 -1.46 28.07 30.06
N ILE A 217 -0.49 28.01 29.14
CA ILE A 217 0.34 26.83 28.90
C ILE A 217 1.69 27.08 29.51
N SER A 218 2.08 26.22 30.48
CA SER A 218 3.44 26.21 31.00
C SER A 218 4.23 25.08 30.39
N THR A 219 5.33 25.42 29.72
CA THR A 219 6.33 24.46 29.26
C THR A 219 7.57 24.43 30.11
N SER A 220 7.54 25.11 31.26
CA SER A 220 8.62 25.09 32.28
C SER A 220 8.81 23.68 32.82
N LYS A 221 10.04 23.17 32.72
CA LYS A 221 10.41 21.87 33.30
C LYS A 221 10.41 21.93 34.84
N SER A 222 10.76 23.07 35.41
CA SER A 222 10.72 23.28 36.83
C SER A 222 9.31 23.19 37.39
N ILE A 223 8.34 23.88 36.79
CA ILE A 223 6.93 23.80 37.22
C ILE A 223 6.42 22.36 37.03
N PHE A 224 6.74 21.73 35.91
CA PHE A 224 6.29 20.36 35.65
C PHE A 224 6.87 19.35 36.65
N SER A 225 8.13 19.50 37.04
CA SER A 225 8.77 18.61 38.03
C SER A 225 8.16 18.75 39.44
N HIS A 226 7.60 19.91 39.76
CA HIS A 226 6.93 20.20 41.04
C HIS A 226 5.40 20.07 40.97
N ARG A 227 4.86 19.56 39.87
CA ARG A 227 3.40 19.49 39.64
C ARG A 227 2.61 18.75 40.73
N GLY A 228 3.25 17.83 41.41
CA GLY A 228 2.64 17.09 42.53
C GLY A 228 2.23 17.96 43.72
N TYR A 229 2.86 19.13 43.90
CA TYR A 229 2.65 20.05 45.03
C TYR A 229 1.68 21.17 44.71
N ALA A 230 1.24 21.28 43.47
CA ALA A 230 0.32 22.32 43.03
C ALA A 230 -1.09 22.19 43.64
N LYS A 231 -1.44 21.06 44.21
CA LYS A 231 -2.76 20.75 44.78
C LYS A 231 -2.72 20.66 46.29
N PRO A 232 -3.82 21.01 46.98
CA PRO A 232 -5.03 21.63 46.43
C PRO A 232 -4.81 23.12 46.11
N ASP A 233 -5.49 23.58 45.08
CA ASP A 233 -5.48 24.97 44.65
C ASP A 233 -6.88 25.44 44.33
N ASN A 234 -7.19 26.65 44.76
CA ASN A 234 -8.51 27.22 44.57
C ASN A 234 -8.57 28.31 43.51
N ALA A 235 -7.42 28.77 43.02
CA ALA A 235 -7.36 29.82 41.99
C ALA A 235 -7.19 29.26 40.56
N PHE A 236 -6.74 28.02 40.40
CA PHE A 236 -6.44 27.40 39.15
C PHE A 236 -7.14 26.04 38.95
N THR A 237 -7.50 25.76 37.75
CA THR A 237 -7.72 24.40 37.27
C THR A 237 -6.42 23.89 36.62
N PHE A 238 -5.87 22.81 37.16
CA PHE A 238 -4.62 22.24 36.67
C PHE A 238 -4.89 21.12 35.63
N CYS A 239 -4.20 21.18 34.50
CA CYS A 239 -4.19 20.14 33.48
C CYS A 239 -2.74 19.69 33.23
N ILE A 240 -2.42 18.48 33.65
CA ILE A 240 -1.08 17.89 33.49
C ILE A 240 -1.12 17.07 32.20
N CYS A 241 -0.19 17.33 31.28
CA CYS A 241 -0.09 16.68 30.01
C CYS A 241 1.27 16.01 29.86
N ASP A 242 1.32 14.69 30.05
CA ASP A 242 2.55 13.91 29.97
C ASP A 242 2.97 13.60 28.52
N ASN A 243 2.03 13.65 27.57
CA ASN A 243 2.26 13.37 26.15
C ASN A 243 1.40 14.25 25.22
N ALA A 244 1.63 14.16 23.92
CA ALA A 244 0.93 14.95 22.92
C ALA A 244 -0.58 14.66 22.88
N TYR A 245 -1.00 13.42 23.09
CA TYR A 245 -2.42 13.06 23.15
C TYR A 245 -3.15 13.81 24.26
N GLN A 246 -2.61 13.75 25.48
CA GLN A 246 -3.19 14.46 26.62
C GLN A 246 -3.18 15.98 26.40
N PHE A 247 -2.13 16.48 25.75
CA PHE A 247 -2.07 17.91 25.42
C PHE A 247 -3.17 18.33 24.46
N LEU A 248 -3.41 17.54 23.39
CA LEU A 248 -4.45 17.84 22.42
C LEU A 248 -5.87 17.67 23.01
N THR A 249 -6.11 16.58 23.77
CA THR A 249 -7.43 16.25 24.33
C THR A 249 -7.72 17.03 25.61
N ASN A 250 -6.97 16.74 26.67
CA ASN A 250 -7.20 17.33 28.00
C ASN A 250 -6.74 18.79 28.05
N GLY A 251 -5.58 19.10 27.45
CA GLY A 251 -4.99 20.44 27.44
C GLY A 251 -5.78 21.40 26.58
N LEU A 252 -5.79 21.17 25.27
CA LEU A 252 -6.41 22.06 24.29
C LEU A 252 -7.89 21.79 24.06
N GLN A 253 -8.44 20.70 24.59
CA GLN A 253 -9.83 20.28 24.45
C GLN A 253 -10.27 20.17 22.98
N LEU A 254 -9.39 19.59 22.15
CA LEU A 254 -9.70 19.33 20.74
C LEU A 254 -10.38 17.97 20.60
N ASP A 255 -11.23 17.83 19.58
CA ASP A 255 -12.00 16.64 19.27
C ASP A 255 -11.18 15.54 18.56
N VAL A 256 -10.00 15.22 19.11
CA VAL A 256 -9.11 14.14 18.59
C VAL A 256 -9.25 12.83 19.39
N ASP A 257 -10.08 12.81 20.40
CA ASP A 257 -10.38 11.64 21.24
C ASP A 257 -11.20 10.56 20.51
N CYS A 258 -11.66 10.84 19.30
CA CYS A 258 -12.17 9.83 18.38
C CYS A 258 -11.12 8.78 18.00
N ILE A 259 -9.82 9.04 18.23
CA ILE A 259 -8.75 8.05 18.10
C ILE A 259 -8.30 7.61 19.49
N PRO A 260 -8.39 6.32 19.84
CA PRO A 260 -7.97 5.81 21.15
C PRO A 260 -6.44 5.92 21.30
N TYR A 261 -6.01 6.28 22.49
CA TYR A 261 -4.59 6.38 22.82
C TYR A 261 -3.93 5.01 22.95
N CYS A 262 -2.71 4.91 22.43
CA CYS A 262 -1.78 3.82 22.63
C CYS A 262 -0.38 4.42 22.80
N GLU A 263 0.40 3.94 23.75
CA GLU A 263 1.74 4.48 24.05
C GLU A 263 2.70 4.32 22.86
N GLU A 264 2.59 3.23 22.12
CA GLU A 264 3.39 2.96 20.92
C GLU A 264 3.14 3.99 19.80
N ASP A 265 2.02 4.70 19.87
CA ASP A 265 1.63 5.72 18.89
C ASP A 265 2.14 7.14 19.23
N ASP A 266 2.87 7.35 20.33
CA ASP A 266 3.31 8.68 20.77
C ASP A 266 4.06 9.49 19.70
N VAL A 267 4.84 8.82 18.87
CA VAL A 267 5.52 9.46 17.72
C VAL A 267 4.51 10.09 16.76
N TYR A 268 3.43 9.39 16.47
CA TYR A 268 2.39 9.87 15.55
C TYR A 268 1.54 10.97 16.19
N TRP A 269 1.27 10.90 17.47
CA TRP A 269 0.60 11.96 18.22
C TRP A 269 1.41 13.26 18.20
N ASN A 270 2.73 13.20 18.32
CA ASN A 270 3.61 14.36 18.18
C ASN A 270 3.55 14.96 16.75
N ILE A 271 3.51 14.11 15.71
CA ILE A 271 3.35 14.57 14.34
C ILE A 271 1.98 15.22 14.14
N LEU A 272 0.92 14.61 14.64
CA LEU A 272 -0.44 15.17 14.58
C LEU A 272 -0.49 16.54 15.22
N ALA A 273 0.07 16.68 16.42
CA ALA A 273 0.13 17.96 17.12
C ALA A 273 0.77 19.07 16.27
N SER A 274 1.86 18.75 15.55
CA SER A 274 2.54 19.72 14.67
C SER A 274 1.71 20.15 13.44
N LYS A 275 0.72 19.36 13.05
CA LYS A 275 -0.17 19.64 11.91
C LYS A 275 -1.46 20.38 12.33
N VAL A 276 -1.85 20.27 13.58
CA VAL A 276 -3.07 20.86 14.13
C VAL A 276 -2.96 22.39 14.23
N ASN A 277 -4.06 23.08 13.92
CA ASN A 277 -4.24 24.51 14.21
C ASN A 277 -5.41 24.65 15.18
N VAL A 278 -5.17 25.22 16.38
CA VAL A 278 -6.21 25.39 17.42
C VAL A 278 -7.32 26.36 17.04
N VAL A 279 -7.14 27.16 16.00
CA VAL A 279 -8.16 28.09 15.54
C VAL A 279 -9.13 27.33 14.65
N ASN A 280 -10.36 27.11 15.14
CA ASN A 280 -11.45 26.42 14.41
C ASN A 280 -11.13 24.96 14.00
N PHE A 281 -10.35 24.24 14.81
CA PHE A 281 -10.05 22.83 14.54
C PHE A 281 -11.31 21.97 14.64
N ARG A 282 -11.50 21.15 13.61
CA ARG A 282 -12.46 20.05 13.56
C ARG A 282 -11.75 18.83 12.98
N PHE A 283 -11.73 17.75 13.70
CA PHE A 283 -10.96 16.56 13.30
C PHE A 283 -11.41 15.97 11.95
N GLU A 284 -12.72 15.87 11.74
CA GLU A 284 -13.25 15.31 10.49
C GLU A 284 -12.89 16.17 9.26
N GLN A 285 -12.92 17.48 9.40
CA GLN A 285 -12.48 18.40 8.34
C GLN A 285 -10.97 18.24 8.10
N PHE A 286 -10.18 18.24 9.14
CA PHE A 286 -8.72 18.01 9.05
C PHE A 286 -8.40 16.70 8.35
N PHE A 287 -9.08 15.59 8.73
CA PHE A 287 -8.91 14.29 8.11
C PHE A 287 -9.22 14.32 6.61
N ASN A 288 -10.36 14.90 6.23
CA ASN A 288 -10.77 15.01 4.83
C ASN A 288 -9.80 15.86 4.01
N GLU A 289 -9.26 16.94 4.57
CA GLU A 289 -8.24 17.77 3.93
C GLU A 289 -6.92 17.01 3.71
N GLN A 290 -6.51 16.14 4.65
CA GLN A 290 -5.28 15.36 4.51
C GLN A 290 -5.39 14.29 3.42
N PHE A 291 -6.54 13.66 3.27
CA PHE A 291 -6.74 12.54 2.33
C PHE A 291 -7.47 12.93 1.04
N GLY A 292 -8.20 14.03 1.02
CA GLY A 292 -9.01 14.46 -0.12
C GLY A 292 -10.20 13.53 -0.41
N ILE A 293 -10.76 12.89 0.63
CA ILE A 293 -11.77 11.84 0.50
C ILE A 293 -13.06 12.25 1.20
N TYR A 294 -14.21 11.90 0.57
CA TYR A 294 -15.54 12.15 1.13
C TYR A 294 -16.34 10.88 1.47
N ASN A 295 -15.88 9.69 1.06
CA ASN A 295 -16.58 8.42 1.32
C ASN A 295 -15.62 7.26 1.57
N LEU A 296 -15.19 7.10 2.81
CA LEU A 296 -14.35 5.99 3.27
C LEU A 296 -15.12 4.69 3.56
N ALA A 297 -16.44 4.71 3.52
CA ALA A 297 -17.25 3.51 3.76
C ALA A 297 -17.09 2.44 2.67
N ASP A 298 -16.67 2.85 1.46
CA ASP A 298 -16.31 1.93 0.38
C ASP A 298 -14.89 1.41 0.59
N TYR A 299 -14.76 0.10 0.80
CA TYR A 299 -13.46 -0.54 1.02
C TYR A 299 -12.48 -0.37 -0.14
N LYS A 300 -12.97 -0.17 -1.37
CA LYS A 300 -12.11 0.10 -2.53
C LYS A 300 -11.40 1.44 -2.40
N ILE A 301 -12.14 2.46 -1.97
CA ILE A 301 -11.59 3.80 -1.70
C ILE A 301 -10.57 3.74 -0.55
N PHE A 302 -10.84 2.91 0.46
CA PHE A 302 -9.85 2.71 1.53
C PHE A 302 -8.54 2.13 0.98
N PHE A 303 -8.60 1.07 0.17
CA PHE A 303 -7.39 0.45 -0.38
C PHE A 303 -6.62 1.39 -1.30
N GLU A 304 -7.31 2.10 -2.20
CA GLU A 304 -6.70 3.12 -3.05
C GLU A 304 -5.97 4.19 -2.21
N THR A 305 -6.61 4.65 -1.14
CA THR A 305 -6.04 5.64 -0.23
C THR A 305 -4.83 5.10 0.52
N TRP A 306 -4.94 3.88 1.04
CA TRP A 306 -3.85 3.22 1.77
C TRP A 306 -2.59 3.09 0.91
N PHE A 307 -2.74 2.64 -0.32
CA PHE A 307 -1.61 2.43 -1.22
C PHE A 307 -1.05 3.73 -1.82
N LYS A 308 -1.87 4.77 -1.92
CA LYS A 308 -1.44 6.11 -2.33
C LYS A 308 -0.55 6.77 -1.27
N HIS A 309 -0.87 6.61 0.01
CA HIS A 309 -0.14 7.21 1.12
C HIS A 309 0.80 6.20 1.76
N LYS A 310 2.12 6.34 1.49
CA LYS A 310 3.14 5.41 2.01
C LYS A 310 3.80 5.88 3.32
N GLU A 311 3.52 7.10 3.74
CA GLU A 311 4.06 7.64 4.99
C GLU A 311 3.40 6.98 6.21
N PRO A 312 4.18 6.47 7.18
CA PRO A 312 3.64 5.77 8.34
C PRO A 312 2.61 6.57 9.15
N PHE A 313 2.83 7.89 9.28
CA PHE A 313 1.88 8.77 9.96
C PHE A 313 0.51 8.82 9.24
N MET A 314 0.50 8.94 7.91
CA MET A 314 -0.74 9.00 7.15
C MET A 314 -1.52 7.67 7.27
N ARG A 315 -0.81 6.56 7.22
CA ARG A 315 -1.41 5.22 7.40
C ARG A 315 -1.91 5.01 8.82
N TRP A 316 -1.17 5.45 9.81
CA TRP A 316 -1.62 5.44 11.21
C TRP A 316 -2.93 6.23 11.36
N LEU A 317 -2.97 7.45 10.86
CA LEU A 317 -4.13 8.33 10.95
C LEU A 317 -5.36 7.70 10.25
N LEU A 318 -5.15 7.18 9.04
CA LEU A 318 -6.20 6.49 8.28
C LEU A 318 -6.71 5.25 9.01
N ALA A 319 -5.80 4.40 9.51
CA ALA A 319 -6.15 3.17 10.20
C ALA A 319 -6.94 3.42 11.48
N LYS A 320 -6.45 4.30 12.34
CA LYS A 320 -7.10 4.61 13.62
C LYS A 320 -8.47 5.23 13.43
N TYR A 321 -8.59 6.20 12.52
CA TYR A 321 -9.87 6.83 12.19
C TYR A 321 -10.86 5.83 11.58
N TYR A 322 -10.38 4.98 10.65
CA TYR A 322 -11.24 3.98 10.01
C TYR A 322 -11.80 2.98 11.03
N VAL A 323 -10.95 2.43 11.89
CA VAL A 323 -11.36 1.50 12.95
C VAL A 323 -12.39 2.14 13.88
N GLN A 324 -12.18 3.38 14.29
CA GLN A 324 -13.09 4.08 15.19
C GLN A 324 -14.46 4.38 14.54
N LYS A 325 -14.44 4.80 13.28
CA LYS A 325 -15.66 5.21 12.57
C LYS A 325 -16.47 4.03 12.05
N PHE A 326 -15.83 2.93 11.67
CA PHE A 326 -16.42 1.76 11.02
C PHE A 326 -16.18 0.47 11.80
N CYS A 327 -15.92 0.54 13.10
CA CYS A 327 -15.70 -0.62 13.97
C CYS A 327 -16.80 -1.64 13.75
N ASP A 328 -16.66 -2.87 13.71
CA ASP A 328 -17.62 -3.96 13.44
C ASP A 328 -18.07 -4.12 11.99
N LYS A 329 -17.61 -3.32 11.04
CA LYS A 329 -17.98 -3.44 9.64
C LYS A 329 -16.75 -3.78 8.78
N GLY A 330 -16.87 -4.88 8.01
CA GLY A 330 -15.92 -5.24 6.97
C GLY A 330 -14.63 -5.91 7.44
N TYR A 331 -13.91 -6.45 6.47
CA TYR A 331 -12.64 -7.14 6.67
C TYR A 331 -11.51 -6.18 7.08
N ILE A 332 -11.49 -4.98 6.50
CA ILE A 332 -10.47 -3.97 6.78
C ILE A 332 -10.38 -3.67 8.27
N CYS A 333 -11.51 -3.49 8.96
CA CYS A 333 -11.47 -3.26 10.41
C CYS A 333 -10.78 -4.39 11.17
N ARG A 334 -11.04 -5.63 10.78
CA ARG A 334 -10.41 -6.83 11.39
C ARG A 334 -8.89 -6.88 11.11
N VAL A 335 -8.49 -6.46 9.92
CA VAL A 335 -7.08 -6.36 9.51
C VAL A 335 -6.37 -5.27 10.32
N LEU A 336 -6.96 -4.07 10.38
CA LEU A 336 -6.36 -2.93 11.07
C LEU A 336 -6.23 -3.12 12.58
N GLN A 337 -7.17 -3.84 13.20
CA GLN A 337 -7.11 -4.21 14.63
C GLN A 337 -5.95 -5.17 14.95
N ARG A 338 -5.43 -5.88 13.95
CA ARG A 338 -4.32 -6.85 14.09
C ARG A 338 -3.03 -6.37 13.46
N LEU A 339 -3.00 -5.10 13.08
CA LEU A 339 -1.87 -4.53 12.38
C LEU A 339 -0.71 -4.27 13.37
N ASP A 340 0.45 -4.82 13.05
CA ASP A 340 1.70 -4.61 13.79
C ASP A 340 2.59 -3.64 13.00
N GLY A 341 2.33 -2.36 13.18
CA GLY A 341 2.98 -1.28 12.43
C GLY A 341 2.30 -0.93 11.09
N TYR A 342 2.75 0.17 10.47
CA TYR A 342 2.08 0.78 9.31
C TYR A 342 2.88 0.65 8.01
N SER A 343 3.73 -0.38 7.91
CA SER A 343 4.50 -0.71 6.72
C SER A 343 3.67 -1.53 5.71
N ASP A 344 4.11 -1.55 4.44
CA ASP A 344 3.52 -2.43 3.41
C ASP A 344 3.57 -3.90 3.84
N THR A 345 4.68 -4.33 4.46
CA THR A 345 4.88 -5.72 4.90
C THR A 345 3.94 -6.11 6.04
N ALA A 346 3.76 -5.24 7.04
CA ALA A 346 2.84 -5.49 8.15
C ALA A 346 1.39 -5.55 7.66
N PHE A 347 1.01 -4.65 6.75
CA PHE A 347 -0.32 -4.64 6.15
C PHE A 347 -0.56 -5.87 5.28
N ALA A 348 0.41 -6.27 4.44
CA ALA A 348 0.34 -7.47 3.62
C ALA A 348 0.10 -8.73 4.44
N LYS A 349 0.88 -8.89 5.52
CA LYS A 349 0.73 -9.99 6.48
C LYS A 349 -0.66 -9.99 7.12
N ALA A 350 -1.09 -8.87 7.67
CA ALA A 350 -2.40 -8.76 8.31
C ALA A 350 -3.53 -9.02 7.30
N LEU A 351 -3.47 -8.43 6.10
CA LEU A 351 -4.46 -8.62 5.03
C LEU A 351 -4.54 -10.07 4.56
N ALA A 352 -3.41 -10.75 4.43
CA ALA A 352 -3.39 -12.14 3.98
C ALA A 352 -3.92 -13.11 5.04
N LEU A 353 -3.56 -12.91 6.32
CA LEU A 353 -3.71 -13.93 7.36
C LEU A 353 -4.89 -13.74 8.31
N THR A 354 -5.45 -12.54 8.43
CA THR A 354 -6.55 -12.27 9.37
C THR A 354 -7.77 -13.16 9.12
N ILE A 355 -8.05 -13.49 7.86
CA ILE A 355 -9.19 -14.33 7.44
C ILE A 355 -9.26 -15.68 8.17
N PHE A 356 -8.10 -16.29 8.46
CA PHE A 356 -8.02 -17.61 9.10
C PHE A 356 -8.30 -17.59 10.60
N ASN A 357 -8.50 -16.41 11.18
CA ASN A 357 -8.77 -16.23 12.60
C ASN A 357 -10.17 -15.61 12.86
N LEU A 358 -11.04 -15.66 11.87
CA LEU A 358 -12.42 -15.15 11.97
C LEU A 358 -13.40 -16.32 12.12
N ASP A 359 -14.48 -16.09 12.85
CA ASP A 359 -15.53 -17.10 13.06
C ASP A 359 -16.37 -17.30 11.79
N ASP A 360 -16.56 -16.24 11.01
CA ASP A 360 -17.26 -16.26 9.72
C ASP A 360 -16.36 -15.67 8.61
N PRO A 361 -15.38 -16.45 8.11
CA PRO A 361 -14.45 -15.97 7.10
C PRO A 361 -15.10 -15.77 5.73
N GLU A 362 -16.16 -16.50 5.40
CA GLU A 362 -16.78 -16.48 4.07
C GLU A 362 -17.38 -15.10 3.74
N SER A 363 -17.88 -14.38 4.73
CA SER A 363 -18.43 -13.03 4.57
C SER A 363 -17.38 -11.98 4.13
N TYR A 364 -16.09 -12.30 4.24
CA TYR A 364 -15.01 -11.33 4.01
C TYR A 364 -14.08 -11.68 2.84
N ILE A 365 -14.34 -12.78 2.15
CA ILE A 365 -13.45 -13.27 1.07
C ILE A 365 -13.31 -12.26 -0.06
N GLU A 366 -14.39 -11.61 -0.48
CA GLU A 366 -14.40 -10.65 -1.57
C GLU A 366 -13.59 -9.40 -1.23
N GLU A 367 -13.82 -8.84 -0.06
CA GLU A 367 -13.11 -7.66 0.44
C GLU A 367 -11.61 -7.94 0.59
N ARG A 368 -11.24 -9.12 1.14
CA ARG A 368 -9.85 -9.59 1.22
C ARG A 368 -9.21 -9.71 -0.15
N ARG A 369 -9.91 -10.33 -1.09
CA ARG A 369 -9.42 -10.54 -2.46
C ARG A 369 -9.15 -9.22 -3.16
N GLU A 370 -10.06 -8.26 -3.05
CA GLU A 370 -9.87 -6.92 -3.61
C GLU A 370 -8.65 -6.21 -2.99
N GLY A 371 -8.52 -6.26 -1.68
CA GLY A 371 -7.37 -5.67 -0.99
C GLY A 371 -6.03 -6.28 -1.42
N LEU A 372 -5.96 -7.59 -1.56
CA LEU A 372 -4.77 -8.29 -2.03
C LEU A 372 -4.47 -7.97 -3.50
N LEU A 373 -5.49 -7.86 -4.34
CA LEU A 373 -5.33 -7.47 -5.73
C LEU A 373 -4.79 -6.04 -5.86
N GLN A 374 -5.36 -5.09 -5.12
CA GLN A 374 -4.88 -3.71 -5.09
C GLN A 374 -3.46 -3.62 -4.52
N GLY A 375 -3.17 -4.41 -3.49
CA GLY A 375 -1.82 -4.54 -2.93
C GLY A 375 -0.80 -4.99 -3.97
N SER A 376 -1.11 -6.05 -4.70
CA SER A 376 -0.24 -6.57 -5.77
C SER A 376 0.03 -5.53 -6.87
N LYS A 377 -1.01 -4.82 -7.32
CA LYS A 377 -0.87 -3.73 -8.31
C LYS A 377 0.04 -2.60 -7.83
N ASN A 378 0.12 -2.39 -6.52
CA ASN A 378 0.95 -1.36 -5.89
C ASN A 378 2.32 -1.90 -5.39
N GLY A 379 2.70 -3.10 -5.80
CA GLY A 379 4.00 -3.69 -5.46
C GLY A 379 4.11 -4.26 -4.04
N MET A 380 2.98 -4.55 -3.40
CA MET A 380 2.97 -5.22 -2.10
C MET A 380 3.31 -6.71 -2.27
N GLU A 381 4.25 -7.21 -1.51
CA GLU A 381 4.70 -8.59 -1.55
C GLU A 381 4.52 -9.28 -0.19
N LEU A 382 4.28 -10.59 -0.22
CA LEU A 382 4.25 -11.43 0.98
C LEU A 382 5.65 -11.98 1.27
N THR A 383 6.10 -11.87 2.50
CA THR A 383 7.36 -12.45 2.93
C THR A 383 7.31 -13.99 2.91
N PRO A 384 8.45 -14.69 2.76
CA PRO A 384 8.47 -16.16 2.68
C PRO A 384 7.77 -16.87 3.84
N ASP A 385 7.96 -16.40 5.07
CA ASP A 385 7.31 -16.93 6.26
C ASP A 385 5.77 -16.78 6.23
N VAL A 386 5.28 -15.66 5.72
CA VAL A 386 3.84 -15.42 5.52
C VAL A 386 3.30 -16.35 4.42
N GLN A 387 4.05 -16.54 3.33
CA GLN A 387 3.68 -17.46 2.26
C GLN A 387 3.57 -18.90 2.77
N ASP A 388 4.56 -19.38 3.51
CA ASP A 388 4.58 -20.73 4.06
C ASP A 388 3.43 -20.98 5.03
N TYR A 389 3.12 -19.99 5.89
CA TYR A 389 1.99 -20.06 6.80
C TYR A 389 0.66 -20.10 6.04
N LEU A 390 0.51 -19.24 5.03
CA LEU A 390 -0.67 -19.17 4.16
C LEU A 390 -0.94 -20.53 3.48
N ILE A 391 0.08 -21.12 2.86
CA ILE A 391 -0.01 -22.44 2.20
C ILE A 391 -0.38 -23.52 3.20
N THR A 392 0.19 -23.49 4.40
CA THR A 392 -0.16 -24.46 5.46
C THR A 392 -1.64 -24.39 5.83
N LYS A 393 -2.19 -23.17 5.96
CA LYS A 393 -3.62 -22.96 6.25
C LYS A 393 -4.51 -23.42 5.10
N ILE A 394 -4.16 -23.07 3.86
CA ILE A 394 -4.93 -23.45 2.67
C ILE A 394 -4.96 -24.99 2.51
N ASN A 395 -3.82 -25.67 2.67
CA ASN A 395 -3.75 -27.14 2.64
C ASN A 395 -4.58 -27.80 3.75
N GLY A 396 -4.63 -27.17 4.94
CA GLY A 396 -5.50 -27.63 6.03
C GLY A 396 -6.98 -27.56 5.65
N ILE A 397 -7.41 -26.51 4.97
CA ILE A 397 -8.79 -26.35 4.46
C ILE A 397 -9.05 -27.36 3.33
N GLU A 398 -8.11 -27.51 2.36
CA GLU A 398 -8.24 -28.53 1.29
C GLU A 398 -8.49 -29.92 1.87
N THR A 399 -7.71 -30.30 2.88
CA THR A 399 -7.83 -31.63 3.52
C THR A 399 -9.15 -31.84 4.25
N LYS A 400 -9.65 -30.78 4.89
CA LYS A 400 -10.87 -30.86 5.71
C LYS A 400 -12.14 -30.64 4.90
N ASP A 401 -12.18 -29.62 4.07
CA ASP A 401 -13.38 -29.06 3.46
C ASP A 401 -13.38 -29.17 1.93
N GLY A 402 -12.31 -29.71 1.34
CA GLY A 402 -12.12 -29.93 -0.08
C GLY A 402 -11.55 -28.75 -0.85
N ILE A 403 -11.21 -29.03 -2.11
CA ILE A 403 -10.49 -28.10 -2.99
C ILE A 403 -11.24 -26.81 -3.27
N LEU A 404 -12.54 -26.86 -3.51
CA LEU A 404 -13.35 -25.68 -3.83
C LEU A 404 -13.44 -24.71 -2.64
N SER A 405 -13.44 -25.24 -1.42
CA SER A 405 -13.36 -24.43 -0.22
C SER A 405 -11.99 -23.76 -0.10
N ALA A 406 -10.90 -24.51 -0.34
CA ALA A 406 -9.54 -23.98 -0.31
C ALA A 406 -9.32 -22.88 -1.35
N CYS A 407 -9.91 -22.99 -2.55
CA CYS A 407 -9.81 -21.97 -3.61
C CYS A 407 -10.35 -20.60 -3.21
N LYS A 408 -11.30 -20.53 -2.26
CA LYS A 408 -11.81 -19.25 -1.77
C LYS A 408 -10.74 -18.43 -1.06
N TYR A 409 -9.75 -19.06 -0.45
CA TYR A 409 -8.71 -18.44 0.36
C TYR A 409 -7.42 -18.11 -0.40
N VAL A 410 -7.30 -18.56 -1.64
CA VAL A 410 -6.13 -18.27 -2.48
C VAL A 410 -6.19 -16.83 -2.97
N SER A 411 -5.05 -16.13 -2.89
CA SER A 411 -4.95 -14.73 -3.27
C SER A 411 -4.24 -14.47 -4.60
N ASN A 412 -3.53 -15.45 -5.13
CA ASN A 412 -2.68 -15.33 -6.33
C ASN A 412 -1.56 -14.27 -6.21
N MET A 413 -1.23 -13.82 -5.01
CA MET A 413 -0.17 -12.83 -4.79
C MET A 413 1.23 -13.44 -4.73
N SER A 414 1.35 -14.65 -4.21
CA SER A 414 2.64 -15.26 -3.96
C SER A 414 2.98 -16.36 -4.97
N TYR A 415 4.28 -16.54 -5.16
CA TYR A 415 4.78 -17.68 -5.91
C TYR A 415 4.25 -19.02 -5.37
N ALA A 416 4.23 -19.17 -4.04
CA ALA A 416 3.79 -20.40 -3.39
C ALA A 416 2.32 -20.73 -3.68
N GLU A 417 1.43 -19.72 -3.68
CA GLU A 417 0.02 -19.91 -4.05
C GLU A 417 -0.15 -20.28 -5.53
N LYS A 418 0.56 -19.57 -6.44
CA LYS A 418 0.56 -19.88 -7.87
C LYS A 418 1.04 -21.31 -8.13
N ALA A 419 2.11 -21.73 -7.45
CA ALA A 419 2.64 -23.08 -7.54
C ALA A 419 1.64 -24.15 -7.05
N LEU A 420 0.92 -23.85 -5.96
CA LEU A 420 -0.12 -24.73 -5.43
C LEU A 420 -1.28 -24.86 -6.40
N ILE A 421 -1.74 -23.77 -7.02
CA ILE A 421 -2.83 -23.79 -8.02
C ILE A 421 -2.42 -24.64 -9.23
N ILE A 422 -1.20 -24.43 -9.77
CA ILE A 422 -0.68 -25.25 -10.88
C ILE A 422 -0.63 -26.73 -10.51
N LYS A 423 -0.22 -27.05 -9.29
CA LYS A 423 -0.22 -28.43 -8.79
C LYS A 423 -1.63 -29.03 -8.76
N TRP A 424 -2.61 -28.29 -8.25
CA TRP A 424 -4.01 -28.75 -8.23
C TRP A 424 -4.56 -28.99 -9.65
N TYR A 425 -4.22 -28.09 -10.59
CA TYR A 425 -4.59 -28.27 -11.99
C TYR A 425 -3.91 -29.48 -12.63
N LYS A 426 -2.62 -29.67 -12.41
CA LYS A 426 -1.87 -30.82 -12.87
C LYS A 426 -2.45 -32.13 -12.34
N ASP A 427 -2.80 -32.19 -11.05
CA ASP A 427 -3.36 -33.35 -10.38
C ASP A 427 -4.82 -33.62 -10.77
N GLY A 428 -5.40 -32.80 -11.68
CA GLY A 428 -6.80 -32.93 -12.12
C GLY A 428 -7.83 -32.55 -11.07
N LYS A 429 -7.42 -31.88 -9.99
CA LYS A 429 -8.31 -31.42 -8.91
C LYS A 429 -9.08 -30.15 -9.28
N LEU A 430 -8.58 -29.39 -10.25
CA LEU A 430 -9.23 -28.19 -10.78
C LEU A 430 -9.45 -28.35 -12.29
N SER A 431 -10.61 -27.95 -12.76
CA SER A 431 -10.88 -27.72 -14.18
C SER A 431 -10.27 -26.39 -14.65
N LYS A 432 -10.15 -26.22 -15.95
CA LYS A 432 -9.67 -24.97 -16.55
C LYS A 432 -10.54 -23.77 -16.14
N GLU A 433 -11.85 -23.92 -16.12
CA GLU A 433 -12.77 -22.83 -15.80
C GLU A 433 -12.63 -22.36 -14.34
N GLU A 434 -12.27 -23.25 -13.43
CA GLU A 434 -12.02 -22.92 -12.02
C GLU A 434 -10.73 -22.10 -11.82
N LEU A 435 -9.80 -22.09 -12.78
CA LEU A 435 -8.62 -21.24 -12.74
C LEU A 435 -8.94 -19.76 -12.88
N LYS A 436 -10.02 -19.42 -13.62
CA LYS A 436 -10.34 -18.04 -13.97
C LYS A 436 -10.40 -17.08 -12.77
N PRO A 437 -11.09 -17.40 -11.66
CA PRO A 437 -11.16 -16.50 -10.51
C PRO A 437 -9.89 -16.52 -9.62
N ILE A 438 -9.08 -17.58 -9.68
CA ILE A 438 -7.95 -17.77 -8.74
C ILE A 438 -6.57 -17.55 -9.38
N PHE A 439 -6.42 -17.82 -10.68
CA PHE A 439 -5.20 -17.56 -11.44
C PHE A 439 -5.54 -17.19 -12.89
N PRO A 440 -6.08 -15.99 -13.13
CA PRO A 440 -6.57 -15.57 -14.44
C PRO A 440 -5.48 -15.63 -15.53
N ASP A 441 -4.23 -15.31 -15.23
CA ASP A 441 -3.13 -15.37 -16.20
C ASP A 441 -2.95 -16.78 -16.76
N LEU A 442 -2.99 -17.79 -15.89
CA LEU A 442 -2.92 -19.19 -16.31
C LEU A 442 -4.15 -19.62 -17.13
N TYR A 443 -5.33 -19.19 -16.69
CA TYR A 443 -6.58 -19.45 -17.42
C TYR A 443 -6.51 -18.91 -18.85
N TYR A 444 -6.09 -17.65 -19.02
CA TYR A 444 -6.02 -17.03 -20.32
C TYR A 444 -4.85 -17.55 -21.17
N TYR A 445 -3.75 -17.96 -20.58
CA TYR A 445 -2.69 -18.68 -21.29
C TYR A 445 -3.24 -20.00 -21.89
N LEU A 446 -3.99 -20.76 -21.11
CA LEU A 446 -4.63 -22.02 -21.54
C LEU A 446 -5.85 -21.82 -22.44
N ALA A 447 -6.35 -20.59 -22.63
CA ALA A 447 -7.46 -20.32 -23.53
C ALA A 447 -7.12 -20.74 -24.96
N LYS A 448 -8.15 -21.02 -25.77
CA LYS A 448 -7.96 -21.41 -27.17
C LYS A 448 -7.18 -20.35 -27.93
N THR A 449 -6.25 -20.81 -28.75
CA THR A 449 -5.47 -19.95 -29.61
C THR A 449 -6.32 -19.53 -30.81
N VAL A 450 -6.51 -18.23 -31.00
CA VAL A 450 -7.30 -17.65 -32.07
C VAL A 450 -6.40 -16.70 -32.86
N ALA A 451 -6.12 -17.09 -34.11
CA ALA A 451 -5.26 -16.33 -35.02
C ALA A 451 -5.55 -16.70 -36.47
N SER A 452 -5.15 -15.83 -37.40
CA SER A 452 -5.07 -16.19 -38.81
C SER A 452 -3.86 -17.07 -39.04
N ALA A 453 -4.11 -18.32 -39.43
CA ALA A 453 -3.09 -19.32 -39.70
C ALA A 453 -3.37 -19.99 -41.07
N GLU A 454 -2.36 -20.11 -41.93
CA GLU A 454 -2.50 -20.74 -43.25
C GLU A 454 -2.79 -22.25 -43.17
N ASP A 455 -2.44 -22.90 -42.08
CA ASP A 455 -2.79 -24.32 -41.82
C ASP A 455 -3.30 -24.47 -40.37
N PRO A 456 -4.60 -24.60 -40.14
CA PRO A 456 -5.23 -24.49 -38.82
C PRO A 456 -4.91 -25.62 -37.84
N TRP A 457 -4.34 -26.74 -38.27
CA TRP A 457 -3.95 -27.81 -37.37
C TRP A 457 -2.92 -27.30 -36.31
N VAL A 458 -2.12 -26.27 -36.63
CA VAL A 458 -1.16 -25.71 -35.69
C VAL A 458 -1.83 -25.05 -34.48
N LEU A 459 -3.06 -24.55 -34.62
CA LEU A 459 -3.83 -24.01 -33.52
C LEU A 459 -4.23 -25.11 -32.55
N ASP A 460 -4.71 -26.26 -33.07
CA ASP A 460 -5.07 -27.44 -32.24
C ASP A 460 -3.83 -28.03 -31.55
N TYR A 461 -2.71 -28.12 -32.31
CA TYR A 461 -1.45 -28.55 -31.73
C TYR A 461 -1.03 -27.63 -30.58
N MET A 462 -1.09 -26.33 -30.77
CA MET A 462 -0.63 -25.36 -29.78
C MET A 462 -1.46 -25.40 -28.49
N ASP A 463 -2.76 -25.60 -28.60
CA ASP A 463 -3.61 -25.79 -27.43
C ASP A 463 -3.23 -27.05 -26.64
N LYS A 464 -2.86 -28.15 -27.34
CA LYS A 464 -2.35 -29.38 -26.73
C LYS A 464 -0.97 -29.19 -26.10
N TYR A 465 -0.10 -28.43 -26.78
CA TYR A 465 1.23 -28.09 -26.25
C TYR A 465 1.15 -27.27 -24.97
N LYS A 466 0.27 -26.23 -24.93
CA LYS A 466 0.07 -25.41 -23.72
C LYS A 466 -0.35 -26.28 -22.54
N GLU A 467 -1.31 -27.18 -22.77
CA GLU A 467 -1.78 -28.10 -21.73
C GLU A 467 -0.65 -29.01 -21.21
N ALA A 468 0.12 -29.61 -22.13
CA ALA A 468 1.25 -30.46 -21.82
C ALA A 468 2.34 -29.69 -21.05
N LYS A 469 2.63 -28.44 -21.44
CA LYS A 469 3.60 -27.56 -20.76
C LYS A 469 3.17 -27.28 -19.31
N ILE A 470 1.89 -26.93 -19.10
CA ILE A 470 1.40 -26.62 -17.75
C ILE A 470 1.35 -27.87 -16.87
N ARG A 471 0.98 -29.03 -17.41
CA ARG A 471 1.03 -30.29 -16.69
C ARG A 471 2.45 -30.84 -16.51
N ASN A 472 3.41 -30.27 -17.23
CA ASN A 472 4.80 -30.76 -17.31
C ASN A 472 4.85 -32.26 -17.70
N GLU A 473 4.11 -32.62 -18.72
CA GLU A 473 3.94 -33.99 -19.23
C GLU A 473 4.06 -34.03 -20.74
N TYR A 474 4.78 -35.00 -21.27
CA TYR A 474 4.85 -35.22 -22.73
C TYR A 474 3.63 -36.06 -23.16
N SER A 475 2.55 -35.38 -23.53
CA SER A 475 1.29 -36.04 -23.86
C SER A 475 1.34 -36.81 -25.17
N ASP A 476 0.53 -37.88 -25.30
CA ASP A 476 0.40 -38.61 -26.54
C ASP A 476 -0.13 -37.76 -27.70
N ASP A 477 -0.97 -36.78 -27.41
CA ASP A 477 -1.47 -35.85 -28.43
C ASP A 477 -0.33 -35.04 -29.06
N VAL A 478 0.52 -34.40 -28.27
CA VAL A 478 1.71 -33.65 -28.75
C VAL A 478 2.66 -34.57 -29.51
N LYS A 479 2.93 -35.76 -28.96
CA LYS A 479 3.78 -36.77 -29.58
C LYS A 479 3.26 -37.21 -30.96
N ASN A 480 1.98 -37.49 -31.09
CA ASN A 480 1.35 -37.94 -32.34
C ASN A 480 1.38 -36.85 -33.43
N TYR A 481 1.12 -35.58 -33.07
CA TYR A 481 1.28 -34.48 -34.01
C TYR A 481 2.70 -34.39 -34.55
N ILE A 482 3.72 -34.39 -33.64
CA ILE A 482 5.13 -34.30 -34.04
C ILE A 482 5.54 -35.51 -34.89
N GLN A 483 5.16 -36.72 -34.49
CA GLN A 483 5.47 -37.94 -35.28
C GLN A 483 4.82 -37.93 -36.66
N THR A 484 3.65 -37.29 -36.81
CA THR A 484 2.93 -37.24 -38.06
C THR A 484 3.39 -36.10 -38.95
N LYS A 485 3.64 -34.88 -38.37
CA LYS A 485 3.92 -33.67 -39.15
C LYS A 485 5.42 -33.42 -39.36
N ASN A 486 6.25 -33.81 -38.36
CA ASN A 486 7.70 -33.61 -38.41
C ASN A 486 8.46 -34.91 -38.78
N LYS A 487 8.10 -35.50 -39.90
CA LYS A 487 8.92 -36.55 -40.53
C LYS A 487 9.90 -35.89 -41.47
N ASN A 488 11.12 -36.46 -41.59
CA ASN A 488 12.07 -36.05 -42.60
C ASN A 488 11.59 -36.52 -43.99
N HIS A 489 10.49 -35.96 -44.40
CA HIS A 489 9.85 -36.23 -45.70
C HIS A 489 9.24 -34.93 -46.23
N ILE A 490 9.51 -34.62 -47.49
CA ILE A 490 9.12 -33.37 -48.15
C ILE A 490 7.62 -33.04 -47.96
N GLU A 491 6.73 -34.04 -47.98
CA GLU A 491 5.29 -33.85 -47.83
C GLU A 491 4.85 -33.61 -46.40
N HIS A 492 5.63 -33.97 -45.37
CA HIS A 492 5.26 -33.87 -43.97
C HIS A 492 5.95 -32.71 -43.24
N PHE A 493 7.29 -32.64 -43.26
CA PHE A 493 8.00 -31.58 -42.55
C PHE A 493 7.87 -30.22 -43.24
N LYS A 494 7.76 -30.16 -44.52
CA LYS A 494 7.67 -28.90 -45.26
C LYS A 494 6.35 -28.13 -45.07
N TRP A 495 5.54 -28.51 -44.04
CA TRP A 495 4.36 -27.76 -43.67
C TRP A 495 4.68 -26.28 -43.35
N THR A 496 5.87 -25.98 -42.82
CA THR A 496 6.32 -24.61 -42.54
C THR A 496 6.34 -23.71 -43.77
N ASN A 497 6.52 -24.29 -44.99
CA ASN A 497 6.50 -23.55 -46.24
C ASN A 497 5.13 -22.95 -46.57
N LYS A 498 4.07 -23.39 -45.89
CA LYS A 498 2.73 -22.81 -46.03
C LYS A 498 2.61 -21.47 -45.29
N PHE A 499 3.50 -21.20 -44.32
CA PHE A 499 3.44 -20.02 -43.52
C PHE A 499 4.37 -18.94 -44.06
N SER A 500 3.89 -17.72 -44.06
CA SER A 500 4.69 -16.54 -44.37
C SER A 500 5.64 -16.19 -43.22
N THR A 501 6.79 -15.65 -43.57
CA THR A 501 7.74 -15.14 -42.54
C THR A 501 7.27 -13.81 -41.98
N THR A 502 7.74 -13.46 -40.80
CA THR A 502 7.49 -12.14 -40.15
C THR A 502 7.80 -11.00 -41.12
N ARG A 503 8.89 -11.09 -41.87
CA ARG A 503 9.27 -10.09 -42.84
C ARG A 503 8.22 -10.01 -43.99
N THR A 504 7.75 -11.13 -44.51
CA THR A 504 6.74 -11.15 -45.59
C THR A 504 5.44 -10.48 -45.15
N LEU A 505 4.94 -10.80 -43.98
CA LEU A 505 3.66 -10.26 -43.46
C LEU A 505 3.74 -8.77 -43.13
N LEU A 506 4.90 -8.27 -42.73
CA LEU A 506 5.06 -6.88 -42.27
C LEU A 506 5.70 -5.96 -43.32
N SER A 507 6.24 -6.49 -44.45
CA SER A 507 6.95 -5.69 -45.44
C SER A 507 6.13 -4.57 -46.06
N MET A 508 4.80 -4.72 -46.13
CA MET A 508 3.88 -3.73 -46.66
C MET A 508 3.21 -2.85 -45.58
N ARG A 509 3.61 -2.98 -44.33
CA ARG A 509 2.99 -2.31 -43.17
C ARG A 509 3.78 -1.07 -42.75
N SER A 510 3.66 0.01 -43.55
CA SER A 510 4.26 1.31 -43.21
C SER A 510 3.48 2.08 -42.14
N ASP A 511 2.32 1.58 -41.75
CA ASP A 511 1.41 2.18 -40.77
C ASP A 511 1.76 1.83 -39.29
N ILE A 512 2.68 0.91 -39.04
CA ILE A 512 3.14 0.53 -37.70
C ILE A 512 4.21 1.49 -37.26
N GLN A 513 4.04 2.08 -36.07
CA GLN A 513 4.92 3.13 -35.56
C GLN A 513 5.98 2.59 -34.61
N ASN A 514 5.65 1.60 -33.76
CA ASN A 514 6.60 0.96 -32.86
C ASN A 514 6.42 -0.57 -32.83
N TYR A 515 7.51 -1.26 -32.60
CA TYR A 515 7.57 -2.72 -32.56
C TYR A 515 8.09 -3.18 -31.21
N LEU A 516 7.37 -4.08 -30.54
CA LEU A 516 7.86 -4.81 -29.39
C LEU A 516 8.43 -6.15 -29.84
N TRP A 517 9.71 -6.38 -29.61
CA TRP A 517 10.32 -7.68 -29.77
C TRP A 517 10.50 -8.35 -28.41
N ILE A 518 9.78 -9.45 -28.23
CA ILE A 518 9.99 -10.36 -27.09
C ILE A 518 10.73 -11.57 -27.64
N ASP A 519 12.01 -11.70 -27.30
CA ASP A 519 12.89 -12.78 -27.72
C ASP A 519 12.39 -14.11 -27.16
N GLY A 520 12.22 -15.11 -28.05
CA GLY A 520 11.73 -16.43 -27.66
C GLY A 520 10.20 -16.53 -27.47
N LEU A 521 9.42 -15.57 -27.94
CA LEU A 521 7.94 -15.58 -27.80
C LEU A 521 7.30 -16.45 -28.89
N GLY A 522 6.92 -17.67 -28.57
CA GLY A 522 6.17 -18.57 -29.47
C GLY A 522 4.69 -18.20 -29.61
N MET A 523 4.01 -18.83 -30.58
CA MET A 523 2.57 -18.63 -30.77
C MET A 523 1.69 -19.16 -29.62
N ASP A 524 2.25 -19.93 -28.68
CA ASP A 524 1.58 -20.40 -27.47
C ASP A 524 1.14 -19.26 -26.54
N TRP A 525 1.71 -18.07 -26.71
CA TRP A 525 1.38 -16.88 -25.94
C TRP A 525 0.23 -16.03 -26.49
N ILE A 526 -0.27 -16.33 -27.72
CA ILE A 526 -1.29 -15.51 -28.41
C ILE A 526 -2.51 -15.26 -27.50
N SER A 527 -3.10 -16.30 -26.94
CA SER A 527 -4.32 -16.17 -26.13
C SER A 527 -4.13 -15.31 -24.88
N PHE A 528 -2.97 -15.42 -24.26
CA PHE A 528 -2.63 -14.61 -23.08
C PHE A 528 -2.42 -13.13 -23.45
N ILE A 529 -1.72 -12.85 -24.53
CA ILE A 529 -1.48 -11.49 -25.02
C ILE A 529 -2.80 -10.83 -25.44
N CYS A 530 -3.68 -11.56 -26.11
CA CYS A 530 -5.03 -11.07 -26.46
C CYS A 530 -5.77 -10.55 -25.23
N GLN A 531 -5.68 -11.28 -24.12
CA GLN A 531 -6.32 -10.85 -22.88
C GLN A 531 -5.63 -9.63 -22.25
N ILE A 532 -4.31 -9.56 -22.24
CA ILE A 532 -3.59 -8.40 -21.71
C ILE A 532 -3.98 -7.14 -22.48
N VAL A 533 -3.99 -7.20 -23.82
CA VAL A 533 -4.41 -6.03 -24.63
C VAL A 533 -5.87 -5.66 -24.37
N LYS A 534 -6.75 -6.65 -24.21
CA LYS A 534 -8.14 -6.41 -23.87
C LYS A 534 -8.34 -5.70 -22.54
N GLU A 535 -7.50 -5.97 -21.55
CA GLU A 535 -7.50 -5.26 -20.26
C GLU A 535 -7.20 -3.76 -20.41
N HIS A 536 -6.50 -3.37 -21.49
CA HIS A 536 -6.14 -2.00 -21.82
C HIS A 536 -7.08 -1.33 -22.87
N GLU A 537 -8.21 -1.96 -23.23
CA GLU A 537 -9.17 -1.36 -24.19
C GLU A 537 -9.71 0.00 -23.69
N SER A 538 -9.93 0.15 -22.39
CA SER A 538 -10.38 1.43 -21.82
C SER A 538 -9.34 2.57 -21.93
N GLU A 539 -8.07 2.21 -22.14
CA GLU A 539 -6.96 3.12 -22.35
C GLU A 539 -6.71 3.41 -23.83
N GLY A 540 -7.52 2.83 -24.73
CA GLY A 540 -7.45 3.05 -26.17
C GLY A 540 -6.52 2.09 -26.92
N TYR A 541 -6.32 0.87 -26.41
CA TYR A 541 -5.56 -0.16 -27.12
C TYR A 541 -6.48 -1.28 -27.62
N TYR A 542 -6.55 -1.46 -28.93
CA TYR A 542 -7.39 -2.49 -29.57
C TYR A 542 -6.54 -3.44 -30.36
N LEU A 543 -6.66 -4.74 -30.09
CA LEU A 543 -6.02 -5.79 -30.87
C LEU A 543 -6.84 -6.02 -32.15
N ASN A 544 -6.29 -5.59 -33.26
CA ASN A 544 -7.04 -5.64 -34.53
C ASN A 544 -6.68 -6.86 -35.40
N GLU A 545 -5.42 -7.30 -35.36
CA GLU A 545 -4.94 -8.36 -36.23
C GLU A 545 -4.01 -9.29 -35.48
N VAL A 546 -4.18 -10.60 -35.67
CA VAL A 546 -3.31 -11.64 -35.11
C VAL A 546 -2.97 -12.63 -36.22
N TYR A 547 -1.69 -12.70 -36.54
CA TYR A 547 -1.17 -13.64 -37.56
C TYR A 547 -0.20 -14.61 -36.91
N VAL A 548 -0.05 -15.78 -37.52
CA VAL A 548 1.00 -16.74 -37.24
C VAL A 548 2.03 -16.66 -38.36
N ALA A 549 3.26 -16.34 -38.02
CA ALA A 549 4.40 -16.33 -38.91
C ALA A 549 5.32 -17.52 -38.66
N THR A 550 6.16 -17.87 -39.61
CA THR A 550 7.21 -18.88 -39.42
C THR A 550 8.59 -18.25 -39.25
N ALA A 551 9.34 -18.74 -38.26
CA ALA A 551 10.77 -18.47 -38.13
C ALA A 551 11.58 -19.41 -39.08
N LYS A 552 12.72 -18.94 -39.57
CA LYS A 552 13.68 -19.75 -40.29
C LYS A 552 14.36 -20.73 -39.37
N VAL A 553 14.65 -21.91 -39.92
CA VAL A 553 15.42 -22.96 -39.19
C VAL A 553 16.91 -22.82 -39.52
N PRO A 554 17.79 -22.94 -38.58
CA PRO A 554 17.59 -23.11 -37.11
C PRO A 554 16.86 -21.97 -36.46
N THR A 555 15.93 -22.29 -35.54
CA THR A 555 15.10 -21.31 -34.83
C THR A 555 15.96 -20.61 -33.76
N ARG A 556 16.90 -19.79 -34.22
CA ARG A 556 17.88 -19.08 -33.40
C ARG A 556 17.80 -17.57 -33.69
N THR A 557 18.15 -16.79 -32.64
CA THR A 557 18.15 -15.32 -32.72
C THR A 557 19.08 -14.81 -33.81
N ASP A 558 20.32 -15.37 -33.95
CA ASP A 558 21.28 -14.92 -34.95
C ASP A 558 20.81 -15.10 -36.41
N ILE A 559 19.92 -16.06 -36.66
CA ILE A 559 19.31 -16.34 -37.97
C ILE A 559 18.11 -15.45 -38.25
N ASN A 560 17.27 -15.19 -37.24
CA ASN A 560 15.94 -14.58 -37.41
C ASN A 560 15.86 -13.10 -37.07
N LYS A 561 16.74 -12.57 -36.19
CA LYS A 561 16.70 -11.16 -35.76
C LYS A 561 16.82 -10.15 -36.91
N ALA A 562 17.59 -10.47 -37.94
CA ALA A 562 17.82 -9.54 -39.05
C ALA A 562 16.50 -9.19 -39.79
N ASP A 563 15.59 -10.15 -39.93
CA ASP A 563 14.29 -9.93 -40.60
C ASP A 563 13.42 -8.95 -39.77
N ILE A 564 13.49 -9.01 -38.43
CA ILE A 564 12.77 -8.09 -37.55
C ILE A 564 13.41 -6.71 -37.55
N GLN A 565 14.74 -6.64 -37.43
CA GLN A 565 15.48 -5.38 -37.40
C GLN A 565 15.36 -4.55 -38.68
N GLN A 566 15.27 -5.23 -39.84
CA GLN A 566 15.10 -4.55 -41.13
C GLN A 566 13.71 -3.96 -41.29
N LEU A 567 12.68 -4.55 -40.68
CA LEU A 567 11.29 -4.07 -40.79
C LEU A 567 11.07 -2.82 -39.94
N SER A 568 11.69 -2.75 -38.78
CA SER A 568 11.38 -1.75 -37.79
C SER A 568 12.02 -0.38 -38.03
N GLY A 569 12.97 -0.28 -38.91
CA GLY A 569 13.63 1.01 -39.23
C GLY A 569 14.18 1.77 -38.02
N GLY A 570 14.48 1.12 -36.91
CA GLY A 570 14.95 1.71 -35.67
C GLY A 570 13.87 1.93 -34.60
N LEU A 571 12.62 1.58 -34.88
CA LEU A 571 11.48 1.66 -33.95
C LEU A 571 11.25 0.35 -33.18
N LEU A 572 12.28 -0.45 -33.00
CA LEU A 572 12.23 -1.76 -32.38
C LEU A 572 12.71 -1.68 -30.92
N GLU A 573 11.85 -2.11 -30.00
CA GLU A 573 12.20 -2.23 -28.59
C GLU A 573 12.22 -3.70 -28.17
N LYS A 574 13.35 -4.14 -27.59
CA LYS A 574 13.48 -5.47 -27.01
C LYS A 574 13.16 -5.44 -25.52
N ILE A 575 12.02 -5.98 -25.12
CA ILE A 575 11.56 -6.05 -23.73
C ILE A 575 11.06 -7.47 -23.45
N GLY A 576 11.35 -8.02 -22.27
CA GLY A 576 10.79 -9.30 -21.86
C GLY A 576 11.48 -10.50 -22.52
N ASP A 577 12.78 -10.64 -22.38
CA ASP A 577 13.62 -11.66 -22.97
C ASP A 577 13.33 -13.06 -22.38
N LEU A 578 12.42 -13.81 -23.00
CA LEU A 578 12.09 -15.19 -22.61
C LEU A 578 13.25 -16.14 -22.93
N ASP A 579 13.99 -15.89 -23.99
CA ASP A 579 15.13 -16.72 -24.39
C ASP A 579 16.18 -16.74 -23.28
N LYS A 580 16.61 -15.57 -22.82
CA LYS A 580 17.58 -15.45 -21.74
C LYS A 580 17.17 -16.16 -20.46
N ILE A 581 15.91 -16.05 -20.05
CA ILE A 581 15.44 -16.70 -18.82
C ILE A 581 15.20 -18.19 -19.02
N SER A 582 14.83 -18.65 -20.22
CA SER A 582 14.63 -20.08 -20.52
C SER A 582 15.90 -20.91 -20.34
N HIS A 583 17.05 -20.32 -20.58
CA HIS A 583 18.36 -20.95 -20.43
C HIS A 583 18.84 -21.04 -18.99
N THR A 584 18.04 -20.59 -18.03
CA THR A 584 18.32 -20.75 -16.61
C THR A 584 17.52 -21.93 -16.04
N CYS A 585 18.12 -22.68 -15.10
CA CYS A 585 17.44 -23.79 -14.46
C CYS A 585 16.34 -23.25 -13.51
N ARG A 586 15.10 -23.37 -13.93
CA ARG A 586 13.91 -22.97 -13.16
C ARG A 586 12.98 -24.17 -13.02
N PRO A 587 13.11 -24.94 -11.90
CA PRO A 587 12.34 -26.17 -11.75
C PRO A 587 10.82 -25.90 -11.79
N TYR A 588 10.08 -26.86 -12.31
CA TYR A 588 8.62 -26.83 -12.35
C TYR A 588 8.01 -26.54 -10.97
N PRO A 589 7.02 -25.68 -10.82
CA PRO A 589 6.35 -24.91 -11.89
C PRO A 589 6.93 -23.50 -12.07
N ARG A 590 8.13 -23.21 -11.56
CA ARG A 590 8.71 -21.86 -11.56
C ARG A 590 8.84 -21.24 -12.95
N PHE A 591 9.27 -22.00 -13.94
CA PHE A 591 9.40 -21.46 -15.31
C PHE A 591 8.07 -20.96 -15.86
N ILE A 592 6.94 -21.60 -15.52
CA ILE A 592 5.61 -21.18 -15.96
C ILE A 592 5.25 -19.84 -15.34
N ILE A 593 5.43 -19.71 -14.04
CA ILE A 593 5.06 -18.49 -13.28
C ILE A 593 5.92 -17.31 -13.72
N ASP A 594 7.24 -17.52 -13.82
CA ASP A 594 8.18 -16.47 -14.21
C ASP A 594 7.92 -16.01 -15.66
N ASP A 595 7.62 -16.94 -16.59
CA ASP A 595 7.34 -16.62 -17.98
C ASP A 595 6.02 -15.81 -18.12
N LEU A 596 4.95 -16.20 -17.41
CA LEU A 596 3.68 -15.46 -17.40
C LEU A 596 3.89 -14.02 -16.89
N GLU A 597 4.63 -13.87 -15.79
CA GLU A 597 4.92 -12.55 -15.23
C GLU A 597 5.78 -11.69 -16.16
N ASN A 598 6.78 -12.30 -16.80
CA ASN A 598 7.67 -11.60 -17.72
C ASN A 598 6.92 -11.06 -18.94
N VAL A 599 6.11 -11.91 -19.59
CA VAL A 599 5.30 -11.50 -20.74
C VAL A 599 4.31 -10.41 -20.38
N ARG A 600 3.60 -10.55 -19.25
CA ARG A 600 2.66 -9.53 -18.78
C ARG A 600 3.35 -8.18 -18.53
N LYS A 601 4.46 -8.20 -17.82
CA LYS A 601 5.24 -6.98 -17.50
C LYS A 601 5.77 -6.30 -18.78
N ALA A 602 6.27 -7.08 -19.74
CA ALA A 602 6.81 -6.56 -20.99
C ALA A 602 5.74 -5.83 -21.81
N ILE A 603 4.58 -6.45 -21.98
CA ILE A 603 3.48 -5.89 -22.76
C ILE A 603 2.88 -4.67 -22.07
N HIS A 604 2.60 -4.78 -20.79
CA HIS A 604 2.06 -3.67 -20.00
C HIS A 604 2.96 -2.43 -20.07
N LYS A 605 4.28 -2.61 -19.87
CA LYS A 605 5.25 -1.53 -20.00
C LYS A 605 5.22 -0.89 -21.38
N PHE A 606 5.26 -1.72 -22.44
CA PHE A 606 5.28 -1.24 -23.82
C PHE A 606 4.02 -0.44 -24.19
N LEU A 607 2.84 -0.90 -23.78
CA LEU A 607 1.60 -0.20 -24.03
C LEU A 607 1.58 1.18 -23.35
N ILE A 608 1.94 1.26 -22.09
CA ILE A 608 1.96 2.52 -21.34
C ILE A 608 2.95 3.54 -21.93
N GLU A 609 4.09 3.09 -22.44
CA GLU A 609 5.14 3.95 -23.01
C GLU A 609 4.75 4.49 -24.41
N HIS A 610 3.78 3.89 -25.10
CA HIS A 610 3.39 4.25 -26.48
C HIS A 610 1.88 4.52 -26.65
N PRO A 611 1.31 5.53 -25.97
CA PRO A 611 -0.11 5.83 -26.09
C PRO A 611 -0.49 6.41 -27.46
N GLY A 612 -1.65 5.99 -27.98
CA GLY A 612 -2.25 6.59 -29.16
C GLY A 612 -1.59 6.28 -30.50
N VAL A 613 -0.70 5.28 -30.58
CA VAL A 613 0.02 4.88 -31.79
C VAL A 613 -0.27 3.44 -32.18
N LYS A 614 -0.01 3.12 -33.45
CA LYS A 614 -0.17 1.75 -33.96
C LYS A 614 1.09 0.94 -33.70
N LEU A 615 0.92 -0.20 -33.02
CA LEU A 615 1.96 -1.03 -32.47
C LEU A 615 1.94 -2.44 -33.07
N ALA A 616 3.09 -3.11 -33.10
CA ALA A 616 3.16 -4.53 -33.40
C ALA A 616 4.00 -5.28 -32.35
N ILE A 617 3.52 -6.45 -31.94
CA ILE A 617 4.31 -7.41 -31.15
C ILE A 617 4.85 -8.47 -32.10
N VAL A 618 6.14 -8.74 -32.05
CA VAL A 618 6.86 -9.67 -32.90
C VAL A 618 7.85 -10.51 -32.11
N SER A 619 8.23 -11.66 -32.67
CA SER A 619 9.31 -12.50 -32.14
C SER A 619 10.13 -13.11 -33.24
N ASP A 620 11.32 -13.54 -32.91
CA ASP A 620 12.27 -14.19 -33.82
C ASP A 620 12.17 -15.73 -33.82
N HIS A 621 11.79 -16.33 -32.70
CA HIS A 621 11.49 -17.75 -32.51
C HIS A 621 10.67 -17.98 -31.27
N GLY A 622 10.25 -19.23 -31.02
CA GLY A 622 9.65 -19.63 -29.76
C GLY A 622 10.54 -20.59 -28.98
N ILE A 623 10.00 -21.12 -27.86
CA ILE A 623 10.75 -21.96 -26.90
C ILE A 623 9.95 -23.23 -26.60
N SER A 624 10.64 -24.39 -26.65
CA SER A 624 10.09 -25.67 -26.24
C SER A 624 10.53 -26.05 -24.82
N TYR A 625 9.56 -26.43 -23.99
CA TYR A 625 9.80 -27.02 -22.66
C TYR A 625 9.58 -28.55 -22.64
N MET A 626 9.21 -29.16 -23.77
CA MET A 626 9.01 -30.62 -23.85
C MET A 626 10.32 -31.39 -23.85
N SER A 627 11.33 -30.81 -24.45
CA SER A 627 12.64 -31.47 -24.61
C SER A 627 13.32 -31.84 -23.31
N GLN A 628 13.11 -31.10 -22.22
CA GLN A 628 13.63 -31.45 -20.88
C GLN A 628 13.03 -32.75 -20.31
N LEU A 629 11.87 -33.16 -20.80
CA LEU A 629 11.17 -34.37 -20.34
C LEU A 629 11.65 -35.64 -21.03
N LEU A 630 12.44 -35.50 -22.12
CA LEU A 630 12.82 -36.57 -22.99
C LEU A 630 14.34 -36.89 -22.92
N PRO A 631 14.76 -38.11 -23.31
CA PRO A 631 16.17 -38.44 -23.43
C PRO A 631 16.81 -37.73 -24.63
N GLY A 632 18.13 -37.66 -24.65
CA GLY A 632 18.91 -37.21 -25.81
C GLY A 632 19.40 -38.39 -26.64
N TYR A 633 19.59 -38.14 -27.96
CA TYR A 633 20.07 -39.11 -28.90
C TYR A 633 21.59 -39.37 -28.83
N ASN A 634 22.35 -38.45 -28.21
CA ASN A 634 23.82 -38.54 -28.05
C ASN A 634 24.56 -38.74 -29.37
N LEU A 635 24.25 -37.95 -30.42
CA LEU A 635 24.95 -37.95 -31.69
C LEU A 635 26.46 -37.71 -31.48
N LYS A 636 27.32 -38.52 -32.10
CA LYS A 636 28.76 -38.40 -31.91
C LYS A 636 29.39 -37.60 -33.07
N GLY A 637 30.37 -36.78 -32.72
CA GLY A 637 31.16 -36.05 -33.70
C GLY A 637 30.64 -34.71 -34.12
N TYR A 638 29.52 -34.28 -33.54
CA TYR A 638 28.91 -32.95 -33.75
C TYR A 638 29.18 -32.03 -32.59
N LYS A 639 29.19 -30.73 -32.86
CA LYS A 639 29.19 -29.70 -31.81
C LYS A 639 27.75 -29.42 -31.44
N SER A 640 27.46 -29.44 -30.17
CA SER A 640 26.13 -29.09 -29.66
C SER A 640 25.93 -27.57 -29.65
N ASP A 641 24.78 -27.14 -30.04
CA ASP A 641 24.30 -25.79 -29.85
C ASP A 641 22.85 -25.83 -29.34
N HIS A 642 22.45 -24.79 -28.59
CA HIS A 642 21.10 -24.65 -28.03
C HIS A 642 20.62 -25.94 -27.31
N TYR A 643 21.46 -26.44 -26.41
CA TYR A 643 21.21 -27.67 -25.61
C TYR A 643 20.87 -28.90 -26.48
N GLY A 644 21.46 -28.98 -27.66
CA GLY A 644 21.27 -30.10 -28.55
C GLY A 644 20.01 -30.06 -29.39
N ARG A 645 19.29 -28.91 -29.46
CA ARG A 645 18.27 -28.72 -30.49
C ARG A 645 18.94 -28.58 -31.89
N VAL A 646 20.19 -28.12 -31.88
CA VAL A 646 21.03 -28.05 -33.07
C VAL A 646 22.32 -28.81 -32.82
N ALA A 647 22.76 -29.62 -33.82
CA ALA A 647 24.06 -30.26 -33.82
C ALA A 647 24.84 -29.83 -35.07
N GLU A 648 26.02 -29.25 -34.91
CA GLU A 648 26.75 -28.63 -36.02
C GLU A 648 28.02 -29.42 -36.38
N THR A 649 28.30 -29.42 -37.66
CA THR A 649 29.58 -29.93 -38.20
C THR A 649 30.02 -29.07 -39.38
N THR A 650 31.27 -29.24 -39.85
CA THR A 650 31.74 -28.51 -41.02
C THR A 650 31.62 -29.38 -42.26
N ILE A 651 31.43 -28.75 -43.45
CA ILE A 651 31.31 -29.42 -44.77
C ILE A 651 32.56 -30.29 -45.05
N HIS A 652 33.71 -29.94 -44.51
CA HIS A 652 34.99 -30.69 -44.67
C HIS A 652 35.20 -31.72 -43.56
N SER A 653 34.25 -32.00 -42.70
CA SER A 653 34.38 -33.02 -41.67
C SER A 653 34.36 -34.40 -42.29
N LYS A 654 35.04 -35.38 -41.65
CA LYS A 654 35.00 -36.78 -42.07
C LYS A 654 33.67 -37.49 -41.76
N ILE A 655 32.69 -36.74 -41.20
CA ILE A 655 31.38 -37.25 -40.80
C ILE A 655 30.48 -37.23 -41.99
N SER A 656 30.00 -38.42 -42.39
CA SER A 656 28.95 -38.53 -43.40
C SER A 656 27.62 -38.11 -42.75
N VAL A 657 27.10 -36.99 -43.19
CA VAL A 657 25.74 -36.54 -42.80
C VAL A 657 24.71 -37.30 -43.61
N VAL A 658 23.93 -38.14 -42.95
CA VAL A 658 22.87 -38.95 -43.58
C VAL A 658 21.51 -38.38 -43.11
N GLU A 659 20.52 -38.37 -43.99
CA GLU A 659 19.14 -38.07 -43.64
C GLU A 659 18.62 -39.06 -42.58
N ASP A 660 17.99 -38.53 -41.54
CA ASP A 660 17.46 -39.31 -40.44
C ASP A 660 16.12 -38.72 -40.01
N GLU A 661 15.24 -39.54 -39.45
CA GLU A 661 13.93 -39.08 -38.92
C GLU A 661 14.08 -38.19 -37.67
N LYS A 662 15.26 -38.05 -37.12
CA LYS A 662 15.52 -37.28 -35.88
C LYS A 662 15.81 -35.82 -36.16
N TYR A 663 16.31 -35.48 -37.38
CA TYR A 663 16.75 -34.14 -37.72
C TYR A 663 16.59 -33.81 -39.20
N ASP A 664 16.41 -32.52 -39.48
CA ASP A 664 16.59 -31.96 -40.81
C ASP A 664 18.01 -31.42 -40.98
N VAL A 665 18.53 -31.47 -42.20
CA VAL A 665 19.89 -31.10 -42.59
C VAL A 665 19.86 -29.75 -43.30
N ILE A 666 20.45 -28.75 -42.68
CA ILE A 666 20.47 -27.37 -43.18
C ILE A 666 21.93 -26.94 -43.43
N ARG A 667 22.17 -26.45 -44.65
CA ARG A 667 23.45 -25.77 -44.96
C ARG A 667 23.30 -24.30 -44.57
N MET A 668 24.21 -23.88 -43.73
CA MET A 668 24.21 -22.50 -43.24
C MET A 668 24.65 -21.49 -44.31
N PRO A 669 24.24 -20.23 -44.23
CA PRO A 669 24.60 -19.18 -45.21
C PRO A 669 26.12 -18.94 -45.33
N ASP A 670 26.91 -19.35 -44.37
CA ASP A 670 28.38 -19.26 -44.39
C ASP A 670 29.06 -20.26 -45.37
N ASN A 671 28.24 -21.16 -45.94
CA ASN A 671 28.68 -22.25 -46.83
C ASN A 671 29.77 -23.15 -46.27
N LYS A 672 29.96 -23.16 -44.96
CA LYS A 672 30.96 -23.95 -44.26
C LYS A 672 30.37 -24.86 -43.19
N THR A 673 29.27 -24.45 -42.62
CA THR A 673 28.59 -25.15 -41.53
C THR A 673 27.37 -25.93 -42.02
N ILE A 674 27.21 -27.15 -41.52
CA ILE A 674 26.02 -27.98 -41.66
C ILE A 674 25.38 -28.06 -40.28
N SER A 675 24.15 -27.63 -40.17
CA SER A 675 23.36 -27.74 -38.97
C SER A 675 22.33 -28.84 -39.07
N LEU A 676 22.29 -29.75 -38.10
CA LEU A 676 21.25 -30.75 -37.92
C LEU A 676 20.27 -30.18 -36.94
N CYS A 677 19.02 -29.92 -37.36
CA CYS A 677 17.97 -29.32 -36.53
C CYS A 677 17.00 -30.40 -36.10
N ALA A 678 16.76 -30.53 -34.82
CA ALA A 678 15.93 -31.58 -34.26
C ALA A 678 14.46 -31.48 -34.78
N LEU A 679 13.98 -32.54 -35.46
CA LEU A 679 12.62 -32.65 -35.92
C LEU A 679 11.64 -32.97 -34.80
N ARG A 680 12.07 -33.64 -33.77
CA ARG A 680 11.27 -34.06 -32.63
C ARG A 680 11.71 -33.30 -31.37
N HIS A 681 11.04 -33.55 -30.27
CA HIS A 681 11.34 -32.86 -29.00
C HIS A 681 12.65 -33.36 -28.35
N GLU A 682 13.10 -34.54 -28.66
CA GLU A 682 14.36 -35.08 -28.12
C GLU A 682 15.55 -34.21 -28.54
N SER A 683 16.48 -34.02 -27.61
CA SER A 683 17.79 -33.42 -27.92
C SER A 683 18.60 -34.34 -28.81
N LEU A 684 19.31 -33.82 -29.83
CA LEU A 684 20.25 -34.57 -30.65
C LEU A 684 21.50 -34.96 -29.88
N MET A 685 21.77 -34.23 -28.80
CA MET A 685 22.92 -34.43 -27.93
C MET A 685 22.52 -35.05 -26.57
N ALA A 686 23.00 -34.52 -25.47
CA ALA A 686 22.67 -35.00 -24.14
C ALA A 686 21.27 -34.56 -23.74
N LYS A 687 20.72 -35.22 -22.69
CA LYS A 687 19.46 -34.83 -22.10
C LYS A 687 19.52 -33.36 -21.58
N ILE A 688 18.49 -32.60 -21.84
CA ILE A 688 18.37 -31.21 -21.37
C ILE A 688 18.12 -31.18 -19.86
N PRO A 689 18.76 -30.30 -19.11
CA PRO A 689 18.50 -30.15 -17.68
C PRO A 689 17.03 -29.80 -17.39
N VAL A 690 16.54 -30.31 -16.27
CA VAL A 690 15.15 -30.05 -15.82
C VAL A 690 14.96 -28.55 -15.51
N GLY A 691 13.86 -28.00 -15.94
CA GLY A 691 13.51 -26.60 -15.74
C GLY A 691 14.09 -25.64 -16.79
N MET A 692 14.73 -26.16 -17.83
CA MET A 692 15.26 -25.36 -18.93
C MET A 692 14.40 -25.48 -20.17
N GLY A 693 14.10 -24.35 -20.78
CA GLY A 693 13.58 -24.28 -22.14
C GLY A 693 14.70 -24.32 -23.18
N CYS A 694 14.37 -24.67 -24.40
CA CYS A 694 15.30 -24.72 -25.51
C CYS A 694 14.65 -24.37 -26.82
N HIS A 695 15.45 -24.03 -27.83
CA HIS A 695 15.05 -23.68 -29.18
C HIS A 695 16.17 -24.05 -30.15
N GLY A 696 15.94 -23.84 -31.43
CA GLY A 696 16.88 -24.21 -32.51
C GLY A 696 16.35 -25.32 -33.40
N GLY A 697 15.38 -26.10 -32.95
CA GLY A 697 14.76 -27.21 -33.65
C GLY A 697 13.62 -26.80 -34.58
N CYS A 698 12.86 -27.82 -34.99
CA CYS A 698 11.84 -27.78 -36.02
C CYS A 698 10.40 -28.01 -35.46
N THR A 699 10.20 -27.96 -34.14
CA THR A 699 8.87 -28.16 -33.57
C THR A 699 8.02 -26.90 -33.73
N PRO A 700 6.67 -27.01 -33.83
CA PRO A 700 5.84 -25.86 -34.08
C PRO A 700 5.98 -24.73 -33.06
N GLU A 701 6.11 -25.04 -31.78
CA GLU A 701 6.31 -24.04 -30.72
C GLU A 701 7.65 -23.32 -30.80
N GLU A 702 8.68 -23.90 -31.49
CA GLU A 702 9.96 -23.24 -31.76
C GLU A 702 9.88 -22.38 -33.01
N GLN A 703 9.15 -22.82 -34.05
CA GLN A 703 9.11 -22.18 -35.37
C GLN A 703 8.02 -21.13 -35.51
N LEU A 704 6.86 -21.33 -34.89
CA LEU A 704 5.72 -20.44 -35.13
C LEU A 704 5.71 -19.31 -34.08
N VAL A 705 5.70 -18.09 -34.62
CA VAL A 705 5.75 -16.86 -33.81
C VAL A 705 4.52 -16.00 -34.08
N PRO A 706 4.04 -15.27 -33.10
CA PRO A 706 2.91 -14.35 -33.25
C PRO A 706 3.34 -13.05 -33.94
N ILE A 707 2.42 -12.49 -34.75
CA ILE A 707 2.44 -11.08 -35.11
C ILE A 707 1.10 -10.52 -34.68
N MET A 708 1.13 -9.56 -33.76
CA MET A 708 -0.07 -8.98 -33.18
C MET A 708 -0.07 -7.47 -33.39
N ILE A 709 -1.10 -6.95 -34.06
CA ILE A 709 -1.20 -5.53 -34.38
C ILE A 709 -2.25 -4.88 -33.53
N ILE A 710 -1.80 -3.88 -32.78
CA ILE A 710 -2.57 -3.11 -31.81
C ILE A 710 -2.68 -1.69 -32.34
N SER A 711 -3.86 -1.10 -32.29
CA SER A 711 -4.07 0.29 -32.70
C SER A 711 -4.98 1.05 -31.74
N PRO A 712 -4.93 2.40 -31.76
CA PRO A 712 -5.80 3.23 -30.94
C PRO A 712 -7.26 3.22 -31.38
N GLU A 713 -7.52 2.73 -32.59
CA GLU A 713 -8.86 2.64 -33.16
C GLU A 713 -9.28 1.17 -33.30
N LYS A 714 -10.50 0.88 -32.88
CA LYS A 714 -11.09 -0.45 -33.06
C LYS A 714 -11.37 -0.69 -34.53
N SER A 715 -10.84 -1.79 -35.12
CA SER A 715 -11.13 -2.19 -36.49
C SER A 715 -12.61 -2.52 -36.64
N VAL A 716 -13.24 -1.93 -37.61
CA VAL A 716 -14.59 -2.31 -38.04
C VAL A 716 -14.40 -3.34 -39.16
N ALA A 717 -14.92 -4.54 -38.97
CA ALA A 717 -14.86 -5.58 -40.00
C ALA A 717 -15.49 -5.09 -41.30
N LYS A 718 -14.69 -5.02 -42.38
CA LYS A 718 -15.14 -4.60 -43.72
C LYS A 718 -15.88 -5.69 -44.46
N TRP A 719 -16.02 -6.87 -43.87
CA TRP A 719 -16.63 -8.04 -44.47
C TRP A 719 -17.88 -8.48 -43.71
N ARG A 720 -18.73 -9.25 -44.38
CA ARG A 720 -19.94 -9.85 -43.81
C ARG A 720 -19.92 -11.35 -44.05
N ALA A 721 -20.27 -12.12 -43.02
CA ALA A 721 -20.35 -13.58 -43.09
C ALA A 721 -21.77 -14.06 -42.76
N SER A 722 -22.31 -14.96 -43.54
CA SER A 722 -23.60 -15.60 -43.33
C SER A 722 -23.51 -17.09 -43.59
N LEU A 723 -24.04 -17.90 -42.62
CA LEU A 723 -24.17 -19.35 -42.84
C LEU A 723 -25.14 -19.62 -44.00
N LYS A 724 -24.78 -20.53 -44.92
CA LYS A 724 -25.64 -21.02 -46.01
C LYS A 724 -26.21 -22.39 -45.71
N SER A 725 -25.45 -23.24 -45.04
CA SER A 725 -25.84 -24.59 -44.68
C SER A 725 -26.68 -24.61 -43.40
N PHE A 726 -27.91 -24.12 -43.43
CA PHE A 726 -28.84 -24.27 -42.29
C PHE A 726 -29.28 -25.71 -42.07
N GLU A 727 -29.26 -26.51 -43.12
CA GLU A 727 -29.47 -27.97 -43.08
C GLU A 727 -28.24 -28.66 -43.68
N VAL A 728 -27.66 -29.60 -42.97
CA VAL A 728 -26.48 -30.37 -43.37
C VAL A 728 -26.90 -31.82 -43.59
N GLU A 729 -26.68 -32.36 -44.80
CA GLU A 729 -26.99 -33.75 -45.12
C GLU A 729 -25.99 -34.70 -44.46
N GLU A 730 -26.48 -35.75 -43.81
CA GLU A 730 -25.63 -36.76 -43.18
C GLU A 730 -24.70 -37.46 -44.18
N ALA A 731 -25.16 -37.66 -45.42
CA ALA A 731 -24.38 -38.28 -46.48
C ALA A 731 -23.23 -37.40 -46.98
N ASN A 732 -23.35 -36.06 -46.85
CA ASN A 732 -22.32 -35.11 -47.28
C ASN A 732 -22.24 -33.92 -46.32
N PRO A 733 -21.70 -34.13 -45.11
CA PRO A 733 -21.72 -33.17 -44.02
C PRO A 733 -20.71 -32.02 -44.23
N VAL A 734 -21.16 -31.00 -44.94
CA VAL A 734 -20.34 -29.83 -45.32
C VAL A 734 -21.01 -28.55 -44.86
N ILE A 735 -20.26 -27.66 -44.23
CA ILE A 735 -20.71 -26.32 -43.81
C ILE A 735 -20.24 -25.29 -44.83
N GLU A 736 -21.14 -24.44 -45.27
CA GLU A 736 -20.86 -23.36 -46.23
C GLU A 736 -21.22 -22.00 -45.61
N TYR A 737 -20.28 -21.07 -45.77
CA TYR A 737 -20.46 -19.66 -45.46
C TYR A 737 -20.35 -18.80 -46.71
N GLU A 738 -21.21 -17.82 -46.83
CA GLU A 738 -20.99 -16.72 -47.76
C GLU A 738 -20.27 -15.60 -47.03
N ILE A 739 -19.04 -15.27 -47.47
CA ILE A 739 -18.23 -14.22 -46.86
C ILE A 739 -17.89 -13.21 -47.95
N VAL A 740 -18.42 -11.98 -47.82
CA VAL A 740 -18.24 -10.91 -48.80
C VAL A 740 -17.32 -9.85 -48.23
N GLY A 741 -16.31 -9.43 -49.00
CA GLY A 741 -15.37 -8.37 -48.65
C GLY A 741 -14.18 -8.85 -47.79
N LEU A 742 -13.95 -10.18 -47.69
CA LEU A 742 -12.80 -10.73 -47.01
C LEU A 742 -11.51 -10.42 -47.77
N GLU A 743 -10.49 -9.95 -47.08
CA GLU A 743 -9.15 -9.70 -47.64
C GLU A 743 -8.41 -11.01 -47.89
N SER A 744 -7.56 -11.05 -48.94
CA SER A 744 -6.88 -12.27 -49.39
C SER A 744 -5.90 -12.86 -48.37
N ASN A 745 -5.48 -12.08 -47.37
CA ASN A 745 -4.59 -12.50 -46.31
C ASN A 745 -5.32 -13.05 -45.06
N GLN A 746 -6.66 -13.11 -45.10
CA GLN A 746 -7.47 -13.63 -44.00
C GLN A 746 -8.03 -15.02 -44.38
N THR A 747 -7.69 -16.04 -43.61
CA THR A 747 -8.16 -17.40 -43.82
C THR A 747 -9.28 -17.73 -42.82
N PRO A 748 -10.54 -17.90 -43.27
CA PRO A 748 -11.61 -18.30 -42.38
C PRO A 748 -11.52 -19.80 -42.09
N PHE A 749 -11.90 -20.16 -40.87
CA PHE A 749 -12.05 -21.55 -40.44
C PHE A 749 -13.25 -21.70 -39.51
N ILE A 750 -13.77 -22.89 -39.40
CA ILE A 750 -14.83 -23.20 -38.46
C ILE A 750 -14.31 -24.12 -37.35
N GLU A 751 -14.80 -23.86 -36.14
CA GLU A 751 -14.67 -24.78 -34.99
C GLU A 751 -15.96 -25.60 -34.89
N TYR A 752 -15.83 -26.92 -34.96
CA TYR A 752 -16.91 -27.89 -34.79
C TYR A 752 -16.42 -29.04 -33.93
N ASP A 753 -17.18 -29.41 -32.89
CA ASP A 753 -16.83 -30.46 -31.93
C ASP A 753 -15.38 -30.28 -31.38
N ASN A 754 -15.04 -29.05 -30.97
CA ASN A 754 -13.73 -28.68 -30.46
C ASN A 754 -12.54 -28.87 -31.44
N LYS A 755 -12.79 -29.07 -32.76
CA LYS A 755 -11.77 -29.14 -33.80
C LYS A 755 -11.95 -28.04 -34.82
N ASN A 756 -10.81 -27.56 -35.37
CA ASN A 756 -10.79 -26.50 -36.36
C ASN A 756 -10.72 -27.08 -37.78
N TYR A 757 -11.56 -26.57 -38.70
CA TYR A 757 -11.61 -26.98 -40.10
C TYR A 757 -11.47 -25.75 -40.98
N THR A 758 -10.48 -25.75 -41.88
CA THR A 758 -10.31 -24.69 -42.89
C THR A 758 -11.45 -24.68 -43.89
N LEU A 759 -11.85 -23.47 -44.28
CA LEU A 759 -12.80 -23.28 -45.33
C LEU A 759 -12.10 -23.07 -46.70
N SER A 760 -12.48 -23.84 -47.72
CA SER A 760 -11.99 -23.67 -49.07
C SER A 760 -12.82 -22.63 -49.82
N ALA A 761 -12.16 -21.62 -50.42
CA ALA A 761 -12.83 -20.51 -51.10
C ALA A 761 -13.19 -20.85 -52.56
N LYS A 762 -14.45 -20.56 -52.95
CA LYS A 762 -14.88 -20.53 -54.35
C LYS A 762 -15.69 -19.22 -54.57
N GLY A 763 -15.02 -18.16 -54.95
CA GLY A 763 -15.61 -16.83 -54.95
C GLY A 763 -15.92 -16.34 -53.54
N CYS A 764 -17.15 -15.94 -53.29
CA CYS A 764 -17.60 -15.52 -51.96
C CYS A 764 -18.09 -16.69 -51.08
N ILE A 765 -18.13 -17.92 -51.61
CA ILE A 765 -18.56 -19.11 -50.85
C ILE A 765 -17.33 -19.82 -50.31
N PHE A 766 -17.37 -20.08 -49.00
CA PHE A 766 -16.34 -20.76 -48.26
C PHE A 766 -16.91 -22.06 -47.71
N THR A 767 -16.34 -23.19 -48.10
CA THR A 767 -16.86 -24.53 -47.86
C THR A 767 -15.90 -25.32 -46.98
N SER A 768 -16.41 -26.01 -45.93
CA SER A 768 -15.61 -26.88 -45.11
C SER A 768 -15.25 -28.20 -45.80
N ALA A 769 -14.24 -28.91 -45.32
CA ALA A 769 -14.12 -30.35 -45.56
C ALA A 769 -15.34 -31.09 -44.96
N ARG A 770 -15.54 -32.36 -45.33
CA ARG A 770 -16.56 -33.19 -44.68
C ARG A 770 -16.31 -33.28 -43.17
N LEU A 771 -17.33 -32.91 -42.39
CA LEU A 771 -17.27 -32.93 -40.96
C LEU A 771 -17.62 -34.33 -40.40
N PRO A 772 -16.97 -34.79 -39.36
CA PRO A 772 -17.42 -35.94 -38.60
C PRO A 772 -18.64 -35.54 -37.76
N LEU A 773 -19.86 -35.73 -38.28
CA LEU A 773 -21.06 -35.37 -37.54
C LEU A 773 -21.14 -36.10 -36.22
N VAL A 774 -21.26 -35.33 -35.15
CA VAL A 774 -21.44 -35.82 -33.80
C VAL A 774 -22.89 -35.64 -33.39
N LYS A 775 -23.53 -36.69 -32.95
CA LYS A 775 -24.92 -36.67 -32.48
C LYS A 775 -25.10 -35.58 -31.42
N ASP A 776 -26.10 -34.74 -31.59
CA ASP A 776 -26.46 -33.64 -30.70
C ASP A 776 -25.55 -32.39 -30.76
N VAL A 777 -24.52 -32.39 -31.61
CA VAL A 777 -23.69 -31.19 -31.84
C VAL A 777 -24.20 -30.48 -33.12
N THR A 778 -24.99 -29.42 -32.93
CA THR A 778 -25.61 -28.65 -34.01
C THR A 778 -25.11 -27.22 -34.13
N LYS A 779 -24.03 -26.91 -33.43
CA LYS A 779 -23.41 -25.59 -33.40
C LYS A 779 -22.06 -25.60 -34.08
N VAL A 780 -21.83 -24.54 -34.84
CA VAL A 780 -20.54 -24.27 -35.50
C VAL A 780 -20.12 -22.85 -35.20
N LYS A 781 -18.85 -22.64 -35.00
CA LYS A 781 -18.30 -21.32 -34.74
C LYS A 781 -17.37 -20.92 -35.88
N LEU A 782 -17.77 -19.91 -36.68
CA LEU A 782 -16.91 -19.32 -37.69
C LEU A 782 -15.90 -18.38 -37.04
N ARG A 783 -14.65 -18.49 -37.44
CA ARG A 783 -13.56 -17.64 -37.00
C ARG A 783 -12.79 -17.02 -38.15
N ILE A 784 -12.52 -15.72 -38.05
CA ILE A 784 -11.73 -14.95 -39.01
C ILE A 784 -10.84 -14.00 -38.22
N GLY A 785 -9.56 -14.30 -38.13
CA GLY A 785 -8.66 -13.58 -37.23
C GLY A 785 -9.14 -13.66 -35.79
N THR A 786 -9.36 -12.50 -35.16
CA THR A 786 -9.88 -12.39 -33.78
C THR A 786 -11.41 -12.38 -33.69
N TRP A 787 -12.09 -12.29 -34.81
CA TRP A 787 -13.54 -12.26 -34.86
C TRP A 787 -14.12 -13.66 -34.89
N GLU A 788 -15.21 -13.86 -34.15
CA GLU A 788 -15.94 -15.12 -34.12
C GLU A 788 -17.45 -14.91 -34.14
N LYS A 789 -18.15 -15.87 -34.74
CA LYS A 789 -19.60 -15.93 -34.77
C LYS A 789 -20.05 -17.38 -34.61
N GLU A 790 -20.98 -17.61 -33.66
CA GLU A 790 -21.63 -18.91 -33.52
C GLU A 790 -22.91 -18.96 -34.31
N ASP A 791 -23.05 -20.00 -35.13
CA ASP A 791 -24.24 -20.30 -35.94
C ASP A 791 -24.71 -21.74 -35.59
N THR A 792 -26.00 -22.01 -35.82
CA THR A 792 -26.61 -23.31 -35.63
C THR A 792 -27.10 -23.89 -36.97
N PHE A 793 -27.00 -25.21 -37.12
CA PHE A 793 -27.50 -25.93 -38.28
C PHE A 793 -28.28 -27.17 -37.79
N THR A 794 -29.12 -27.73 -38.70
CA THR A 794 -29.83 -28.99 -38.47
C THR A 794 -29.21 -30.10 -39.29
N ILE A 795 -29.21 -31.33 -38.76
CA ILE A 795 -28.74 -32.51 -39.51
C ILE A 795 -29.94 -33.17 -40.14
N LYS A 796 -29.93 -33.28 -41.47
CA LYS A 796 -30.94 -33.98 -42.24
C LYS A 796 -30.51 -35.42 -42.43
N MET A 797 -31.19 -36.35 -41.76
CA MET A 797 -30.96 -37.78 -41.91
C MET A 797 -31.36 -38.23 -43.31
N ALA A 798 -30.57 -39.11 -43.93
CA ALA A 798 -30.96 -39.78 -45.15
C ALA A 798 -32.24 -40.56 -44.91
N VAL A 799 -33.29 -40.29 -45.68
CA VAL A 799 -34.48 -41.11 -45.68
C VAL A 799 -34.10 -42.42 -46.38
N GLU A 800 -34.08 -43.53 -45.67
CA GLU A 800 -34.07 -44.82 -46.30
C GLU A 800 -35.39 -44.93 -47.12
N GLU A 801 -35.29 -44.95 -48.42
CA GLU A 801 -36.40 -45.42 -49.32
C GLU A 801 -36.56 -46.87 -49.02
N ASP A 802 -37.58 -47.24 -48.26
CA ASP A 802 -38.08 -48.60 -48.19
C ASP A 802 -38.54 -48.97 -49.57
N ASP A 803 -37.90 -49.97 -50.18
CA ASP A 803 -38.33 -50.63 -51.40
C ASP A 803 -39.75 -51.22 -51.26
N LEU A 804 -40.71 -50.43 -51.65
CA LEU A 804 -42.08 -50.92 -51.87
C LEU A 804 -42.17 -51.50 -53.36
N PHE A 805 -41.64 -52.68 -53.57
CA PHE A 805 -41.95 -53.56 -54.66
C PHE A 805 -42.08 -55.00 -54.17
N ASP A 806 -43.22 -55.30 -53.64
CA ASP A 806 -43.83 -56.64 -53.67
C ASP A 806 -45.01 -56.59 -54.67
N PHE A 807 -44.75 -57.14 -55.81
CA PHE A 807 -45.75 -57.87 -56.61
C PHE A 807 -45.08 -58.88 -57.49
#